data_29ad4090af91ea4f273117d868bd44f1
#
_entry.id   29ad4090af91ea4f273117d868bd44f1
#
_cell.length_a   1.000
_cell.length_b   1.000
_cell.length_c   1.000
_cell.angle_alpha   90.00
_cell.angle_beta   90.00
_cell.angle_gamma   90.00
#
_symmetry.space_group_name_H-M   'P 1'
#
loop_
_entity.id
_entity.type
_entity.pdbx_description
1 polymer ?
#
loop_
_entity_poly.entity_id
_entity_poly.type
_entity_poly.pdbx_seq_one_letter_code
_entity_poly.pdbx_strand_id
1 'polypeptide(L)'
;LIGPSLCGHFARMSEEMPIDALHGDFAAALADGPVVVSAATGSGKSTRLPVWAREQGRVLVVEPRRVAATSLAHWVAGLLGGKPGREAGFAVRGEVRCDRDTQIVFATPGMALQWLAHHGLADFAVVVLDEFHERRWDTDLLYALLTETGRHRLVITSATIDGARLARDLGGTCLESPGRSWPVALEHLAADPQAMPHAKDLATRVAEGIRTALARTDGDVLAFLPGRGEIAAAARALKDEPVACIELHAGASAEAQRHALQPGQERRVILATNVAESSVTVPGVTAVVDSGLERRTGRRNGRTVLALQAIAADSAEQRRGRAGRTAPGLCLRLWGRNAPLAANTPPELQREDLTEPVLAAACCDRPARELAFPDPPREEALERAEDRLRAMHAIDADGRATEHGQRLFALPVDTALAHLVLAMPDAATAAFMADLAGALGRRRAVAVPPNDERERQEAVAALGRACDATLRVAAVRGHAPEGVHIRREERREALHLARQVRELAGLPARESQQEPQQEPESESLAATAPRALTAAVAAAPELAFVRRERRRFALGNGGEEAEIGRDSLLAEDAEAAVVFDSHSLPGKGTRDTRTIATVLAPLEPDALIDAGVATPAIADPEWSAEGLVVRRDWWHAGRVLRSDRTRPAGAAAREALAALILEDQLLAPAGSRLRDDLDAWALYLALGFEQGEVPDARDWLARRLQTLGVESDEDVVLLEPEDLAFEGVPEWKRERFDRRYPREVRLSGLHMRIHYNVARRTVTAEKIDGNRRDDPKRWELPAWQGWHVRFQRASRVVDVR
;
A
#
# COMPACT_ATOMS: atom_id res chain seq x y z
N LEU A 1 -35.42 12.58 8.24
CA LEU A 1 -36.46 13.23 9.03
C LEU A 1 -35.94 13.47 10.43
N ILE A 2 -35.37 14.65 10.66
CA ILE A 2 -34.93 15.12 11.97
C ILE A 2 -36.16 15.68 12.65
N GLY A 3 -36.63 15.05 13.73
CA GLY A 3 -37.80 15.46 14.50
C GLY A 3 -37.59 16.78 15.24
N PRO A 4 -38.65 17.42 15.70
CA PRO A 4 -38.63 18.78 16.25
C PRO A 4 -37.96 18.99 17.62
N SER A 5 -37.33 17.98 18.20
CA SER A 5 -36.69 18.10 19.55
C SER A 5 -35.34 18.80 19.56
N LEU A 6 -34.73 19.11 18.41
CA LEU A 6 -33.46 19.87 18.31
C LEU A 6 -33.66 21.40 18.47
N CYS A 7 -34.91 21.92 18.31
CA CYS A 7 -35.19 23.34 18.48
C CYS A 7 -35.08 23.85 19.93
N GLY A 8 -35.21 23.01 20.93
CA GLY A 8 -35.19 23.41 22.36
C GLY A 8 -33.80 23.76 22.93
N HIS A 9 -32.72 23.39 22.25
CA HIS A 9 -31.35 23.69 22.72
C HIS A 9 -30.74 24.98 22.14
N PHE A 10 -31.41 25.59 21.16
CA PHE A 10 -30.88 26.80 20.51
C PHE A 10 -31.06 28.10 21.32
N ALA A 11 -31.76 28.05 22.45
CA ALA A 11 -32.01 29.22 23.27
C ALA A 11 -30.91 29.57 24.33
N ARG A 12 -29.75 28.87 24.33
CA ARG A 12 -28.63 29.15 25.28
C ARG A 12 -27.35 29.63 24.62
N MET A 13 -27.44 30.54 23.70
CA MET A 13 -26.28 31.02 22.95
C MET A 13 -25.82 32.43 23.33
N SER A 14 -25.93 32.74 24.61
CA SER A 14 -25.24 33.90 25.20
C SER A 14 -24.03 33.55 26.04
N GLU A 15 -23.56 32.28 26.00
CA GLU A 15 -22.35 31.90 26.73
C GLU A 15 -21.10 32.33 25.95
N GLU A 16 -20.28 33.20 26.56
CA GLU A 16 -18.94 33.53 26.10
C GLU A 16 -18.09 32.23 25.98
N MET A 17 -17.61 31.97 24.78
CA MET A 17 -16.64 30.90 24.53
C MET A 17 -15.23 31.38 24.88
N PRO A 18 -14.35 30.48 25.32
CA PRO A 18 -12.96 30.86 25.66
C PRO A 18 -12.22 31.59 24.53
N ILE A 19 -12.54 31.25 23.28
CA ILE A 19 -11.93 31.88 22.11
C ILE A 19 -12.36 33.33 21.89
N ASP A 20 -13.52 33.75 22.44
CA ASP A 20 -14.10 35.08 22.21
C ASP A 20 -13.18 36.22 22.70
N ALA A 21 -12.29 35.91 23.69
CA ALA A 21 -11.28 36.86 24.16
C ALA A 21 -10.25 37.23 23.08
N LEU A 22 -10.07 36.41 22.04
CA LEU A 22 -9.11 36.65 20.96
C LEU A 22 -9.70 37.42 19.78
N HIS A 23 -10.97 37.82 19.81
CA HIS A 23 -11.68 38.37 18.63
C HIS A 23 -10.92 39.60 18.04
N GLY A 24 -10.55 40.56 18.86
CA GLY A 24 -9.84 41.75 18.39
C GLY A 24 -8.43 41.46 17.84
N ASP A 25 -7.67 40.64 18.57
CA ASP A 25 -6.33 40.21 18.16
C ASP A 25 -6.35 39.39 16.88
N PHE A 26 -7.35 38.51 16.74
CA PHE A 26 -7.54 37.72 15.55
C PHE A 26 -7.86 38.57 14.32
N ALA A 27 -8.78 39.52 14.44
CA ALA A 27 -9.13 40.43 13.35
C ALA A 27 -7.93 41.27 12.88
N ALA A 28 -7.13 41.78 13.82
CA ALA A 28 -5.93 42.55 13.52
C ALA A 28 -4.85 41.66 12.86
N ALA A 29 -4.56 40.50 13.43
CA ALA A 29 -3.56 39.56 12.90
C ALA A 29 -3.94 39.05 11.49
N LEU A 30 -5.23 38.72 11.26
CA LEU A 30 -5.72 38.25 9.96
C LEU A 30 -5.66 39.35 8.88
N ALA A 31 -5.80 40.60 9.25
CA ALA A 31 -5.62 41.72 8.32
C ALA A 31 -4.15 41.87 7.89
N ASP A 32 -3.21 41.54 8.76
CA ASP A 32 -1.76 41.70 8.54
C ASP A 32 -1.17 40.48 7.79
N GLY A 33 -1.62 39.27 8.10
CA GLY A 33 -1.06 38.06 7.45
C GLY A 33 -1.69 36.75 7.89
N PRO A 34 -0.95 35.63 7.68
CA PRO A 34 -1.40 34.29 8.14
C PRO A 34 -1.51 34.24 9.68
N VAL A 35 -2.48 33.48 10.17
CA VAL A 35 -2.74 33.35 11.61
C VAL A 35 -2.76 31.88 12.03
N VAL A 36 -2.01 31.55 13.05
CA VAL A 36 -2.08 30.24 13.71
C VAL A 36 -2.79 30.40 15.05
N VAL A 37 -3.88 29.67 15.25
CA VAL A 37 -4.65 29.72 16.50
C VAL A 37 -4.48 28.42 17.26
N SER A 38 -3.76 28.49 18.39
CA SER A 38 -3.58 27.37 19.29
C SER A 38 -4.64 27.46 20.41
N ALA A 39 -5.59 26.54 20.41
CA ALA A 39 -6.65 26.53 21.38
C ALA A 39 -7.17 25.12 21.67
N ALA A 40 -7.49 24.85 22.94
CA ALA A 40 -8.02 23.55 23.32
C ALA A 40 -9.30 23.18 22.54
N THR A 41 -9.55 21.86 22.39
CA THR A 41 -10.80 21.37 21.78
C THR A 41 -12.00 21.82 22.62
N GLY A 42 -13.04 22.33 21.95
CA GLY A 42 -14.25 22.87 22.63
C GLY A 42 -14.15 24.34 23.02
N SER A 43 -13.05 25.04 22.70
CA SER A 43 -12.88 26.47 22.92
C SER A 43 -13.77 27.35 22.03
N GLY A 44 -14.40 26.80 20.98
CA GLY A 44 -15.19 27.53 20.01
C GLY A 44 -14.45 27.91 18.71
N LYS A 45 -13.20 27.46 18.50
CA LYS A 45 -12.36 27.80 17.33
C LYS A 45 -13.06 27.51 16.00
N SER A 46 -13.57 26.29 15.81
CA SER A 46 -14.22 25.87 14.55
C SER A 46 -15.55 26.54 14.26
N THR A 47 -16.15 27.23 15.24
CA THR A 47 -17.44 27.92 15.11
C THR A 47 -17.33 29.42 15.07
N ARG A 48 -16.39 30.03 15.81
CA ARG A 48 -16.23 31.48 15.91
C ARG A 48 -15.28 32.03 14.85
N LEU A 49 -14.11 31.42 14.66
CA LEU A 49 -13.09 31.92 13.74
C LEU A 49 -13.62 32.09 12.30
N PRO A 50 -14.37 31.13 11.71
CA PRO A 50 -14.94 31.32 10.37
C PRO A 50 -15.94 32.49 10.30
N VAL A 51 -16.71 32.73 11.37
CA VAL A 51 -17.67 33.84 11.44
C VAL A 51 -16.94 35.19 11.49
N TRP A 52 -15.84 35.30 12.22
CA TRP A 52 -15.03 36.52 12.26
C TRP A 52 -14.25 36.72 10.95
N ALA A 53 -13.69 35.65 10.39
CA ALA A 53 -12.91 35.69 9.16
C ALA A 53 -13.74 36.18 7.94
N ARG A 54 -15.07 36.02 7.95
CA ARG A 54 -15.93 36.46 6.83
C ARG A 54 -15.92 37.98 6.59
N GLU A 55 -15.46 38.79 7.56
CA GLU A 55 -15.27 40.21 7.38
C GLU A 55 -14.20 40.53 6.33
N GLN A 56 -13.28 39.59 6.09
CA GLN A 56 -12.24 39.69 5.06
C GLN A 56 -12.69 39.15 3.71
N GLY A 57 -13.91 38.58 3.62
CA GLY A 57 -14.51 38.00 2.42
C GLY A 57 -14.98 36.57 2.63
N ARG A 58 -15.19 35.87 1.54
CA ARG A 58 -15.69 34.48 1.54
C ARG A 58 -14.67 33.52 2.17
N VAL A 59 -15.15 32.62 3.04
CA VAL A 59 -14.31 31.72 3.85
C VAL A 59 -14.51 30.27 3.43
N LEU A 60 -13.40 29.58 3.19
CA LEU A 60 -13.34 28.13 3.09
C LEU A 60 -12.78 27.55 4.39
N VAL A 61 -13.52 26.68 5.05
CA VAL A 61 -13.06 25.91 6.22
C VAL A 61 -12.80 24.48 5.80
N VAL A 62 -11.55 24.06 5.83
CA VAL A 62 -11.14 22.69 5.52
C VAL A 62 -11.17 21.89 6.81
N GLU A 63 -12.18 21.01 6.92
CA GLU A 63 -12.42 20.16 8.09
C GLU A 63 -12.11 18.70 7.74
N PRO A 64 -11.17 18.02 8.41
CA PRO A 64 -10.74 16.68 8.06
C PRO A 64 -11.83 15.61 8.02
N ARG A 65 -12.95 15.84 8.71
CA ARG A 65 -13.99 14.83 8.90
C ARG A 65 -15.34 15.25 8.35
N ARG A 66 -15.91 14.43 7.47
CA ARG A 66 -17.21 14.65 6.84
C ARG A 66 -18.32 15.00 7.84
N VAL A 67 -18.43 14.24 8.94
CA VAL A 67 -19.48 14.45 9.96
C VAL A 67 -19.29 15.79 10.66
N ALA A 68 -18.04 16.18 10.95
CA ALA A 68 -17.75 17.46 11.56
C ALA A 68 -18.05 18.62 10.60
N ALA A 69 -17.60 18.55 9.35
CA ALA A 69 -17.87 19.56 8.33
C ALA A 69 -19.38 19.82 8.18
N THR A 70 -20.20 18.76 8.04
CA THR A 70 -21.66 18.90 7.92
C THR A 70 -22.30 19.44 9.19
N SER A 71 -21.88 18.97 10.36
CA SER A 71 -22.43 19.41 11.65
C SER A 71 -22.09 20.86 11.97
N LEU A 72 -20.84 21.27 11.71
CA LEU A 72 -20.36 22.64 11.89
C LEU A 72 -21.10 23.60 10.95
N ALA A 73 -21.30 23.20 9.68
CA ALA A 73 -22.08 24.01 8.74
C ALA A 73 -23.52 24.24 9.21
N HIS A 74 -24.18 23.19 9.72
CA HIS A 74 -25.52 23.34 10.31
C HIS A 74 -25.55 24.24 11.54
N TRP A 75 -24.54 24.08 12.39
CA TRP A 75 -24.42 24.88 13.61
C TRP A 75 -24.16 26.35 13.29
N VAL A 76 -23.18 26.65 12.45
CA VAL A 76 -22.85 28.04 12.07
C VAL A 76 -23.98 28.68 11.29
N ALA A 77 -24.67 27.96 10.38
CA ALA A 77 -25.86 28.48 9.71
C ALA A 77 -26.97 28.85 10.73
N GLY A 78 -27.19 28.01 11.74
CA GLY A 78 -28.13 28.29 12.82
C GLY A 78 -27.74 29.49 13.67
N LEU A 79 -26.43 29.68 13.95
CA LEU A 79 -25.90 30.87 14.61
C LEU A 79 -26.21 32.16 13.85
N LEU A 80 -26.13 32.09 12.53
CA LEU A 80 -26.38 33.22 11.64
C LEU A 80 -27.86 33.37 11.28
N GLY A 81 -28.75 32.63 11.96
CA GLY A 81 -30.20 32.74 11.80
C GLY A 81 -30.79 32.04 10.56
N GLY A 82 -30.00 31.14 9.91
CA GLY A 82 -30.38 30.49 8.66
C GLY A 82 -30.28 28.97 8.69
N LYS A 83 -30.41 28.40 7.50
CA LYS A 83 -30.17 26.97 7.23
C LYS A 83 -28.94 26.81 6.34
N PRO A 84 -28.26 25.62 6.32
CA PRO A 84 -27.14 25.39 5.44
C PRO A 84 -27.46 25.62 3.97
N GLY A 85 -26.52 26.32 3.27
CA GLY A 85 -26.62 26.63 1.84
C GLY A 85 -26.61 28.13 1.52
N ARG A 86 -26.82 29.00 2.46
CA ARG A 86 -26.86 30.46 2.23
C ARG A 86 -25.73 31.17 2.98
N GLU A 87 -25.89 31.40 4.29
CA GLU A 87 -24.87 32.09 5.09
C GLU A 87 -23.69 31.17 5.37
N ALA A 88 -23.96 29.92 5.69
CA ALA A 88 -22.99 28.86 5.81
C ALA A 88 -23.48 27.60 5.09
N GLY A 89 -22.56 26.85 4.49
CA GLY A 89 -22.85 25.64 3.74
C GLY A 89 -21.73 24.64 3.85
N PHE A 90 -21.87 23.50 3.17
CA PHE A 90 -20.84 22.49 3.15
C PHE A 90 -20.69 21.82 1.80
N ALA A 91 -19.50 21.28 1.55
CA ALA A 91 -19.16 20.43 0.43
C ALA A 91 -18.37 19.22 0.94
N VAL A 92 -19.00 18.07 0.88
CA VAL A 92 -18.39 16.78 1.20
C VAL A 92 -18.66 15.81 0.07
N ARG A 93 -17.85 14.76 -0.03
CA ARG A 93 -17.99 13.78 -1.11
C ARG A 93 -19.43 13.24 -1.19
N GLY A 94 -20.08 13.42 -2.32
CA GLY A 94 -21.44 12.98 -2.59
C GLY A 94 -22.55 13.89 -2.05
N GLU A 95 -22.23 14.98 -1.36
CA GLU A 95 -23.25 15.95 -0.91
C GLU A 95 -22.66 17.36 -0.86
N VAL A 96 -23.25 18.26 -1.65
CA VAL A 96 -22.89 19.67 -1.69
C VAL A 96 -24.13 20.50 -1.35
N ARG A 97 -23.99 21.38 -0.35
CA ARG A 97 -25.02 22.36 0.06
C ARG A 97 -24.38 23.73 0.24
N CYS A 98 -23.87 24.25 -0.83
CA CYS A 98 -23.32 25.59 -0.95
C CYS A 98 -23.42 26.04 -2.41
N ASP A 99 -23.43 27.35 -2.62
CA ASP A 99 -23.38 28.01 -3.92
C ASP A 99 -22.34 29.14 -3.91
N ARG A 100 -22.31 29.95 -4.97
CA ARG A 100 -21.39 31.08 -5.07
C ARG A 100 -21.63 32.18 -4.07
N ASP A 101 -22.85 32.30 -3.55
CA ASP A 101 -23.24 33.31 -2.59
C ASP A 101 -23.03 32.88 -1.13
N THR A 102 -22.77 31.59 -0.91
CA THR A 102 -22.47 31.04 0.43
C THR A 102 -21.21 31.63 0.99
N GLN A 103 -21.29 32.35 2.11
CA GLN A 103 -20.20 33.12 2.71
C GLN A 103 -19.16 32.24 3.42
N ILE A 104 -19.62 31.21 4.13
CA ILE A 104 -18.75 30.26 4.86
C ILE A 104 -19.02 28.86 4.33
N VAL A 105 -18.01 28.23 3.76
CA VAL A 105 -18.12 26.85 3.21
C VAL A 105 -17.23 25.91 3.99
N PHE A 106 -17.81 24.90 4.61
CA PHE A 106 -17.11 23.79 5.25
C PHE A 106 -16.88 22.68 4.22
N ALA A 107 -15.65 22.35 3.93
CA ALA A 107 -15.32 21.31 2.97
C ALA A 107 -14.35 20.28 3.56
N THR A 108 -14.40 19.06 3.06
CA THR A 108 -13.34 18.08 3.36
C THR A 108 -12.09 18.39 2.55
N PRO A 109 -10.88 18.02 3.03
CA PRO A 109 -9.62 18.31 2.33
C PRO A 109 -9.60 17.80 0.89
N GLY A 110 -10.12 16.60 0.62
CA GLY A 110 -10.21 16.06 -0.74
C GLY A 110 -11.09 16.91 -1.67
N MET A 111 -12.19 17.52 -1.15
CA MET A 111 -13.01 18.46 -1.95
C MET A 111 -12.26 19.76 -2.22
N ALA A 112 -11.53 20.27 -1.22
CA ALA A 112 -10.72 21.48 -1.39
C ALA A 112 -9.59 21.27 -2.42
N LEU A 113 -8.91 20.11 -2.41
CA LEU A 113 -7.91 19.74 -3.40
C LEU A 113 -8.50 19.60 -4.81
N GLN A 114 -9.67 18.97 -4.95
CA GLN A 114 -10.35 18.90 -6.24
C GLN A 114 -10.73 20.30 -6.77
N TRP A 115 -11.24 21.19 -5.93
CA TRP A 115 -11.52 22.55 -6.35
C TRP A 115 -10.24 23.29 -6.74
N LEU A 116 -9.16 23.14 -5.96
CA LEU A 116 -7.88 23.77 -6.26
C LEU A 116 -7.32 23.30 -7.61
N ALA A 117 -7.43 22.01 -7.93
CA ALA A 117 -6.96 21.43 -9.18
C ALA A 117 -7.79 21.85 -10.41
N HIS A 118 -9.13 22.01 -10.27
CA HIS A 118 -9.99 22.25 -11.43
C HIS A 118 -10.35 23.72 -11.65
N HIS A 119 -10.62 24.46 -10.58
CA HIS A 119 -11.16 25.82 -10.67
C HIS A 119 -10.36 26.85 -9.87
N GLY A 120 -9.37 26.39 -9.11
CA GLY A 120 -8.71 27.19 -8.08
C GLY A 120 -9.63 27.50 -6.91
N LEU A 121 -9.10 28.24 -5.95
CA LEU A 121 -9.85 28.71 -4.78
C LEU A 121 -10.01 30.24 -4.79
N ALA A 122 -9.90 30.87 -5.97
CA ALA A 122 -9.87 32.33 -6.12
C ALA A 122 -11.08 33.06 -5.53
N ASP A 123 -12.24 32.38 -5.44
CA ASP A 123 -13.46 32.93 -4.86
C ASP A 123 -13.40 33.05 -3.31
N PHE A 124 -12.41 32.44 -2.65
CA PHE A 124 -12.26 32.47 -1.21
C PHE A 124 -11.14 33.45 -0.81
N ALA A 125 -11.47 34.42 0.00
CA ALA A 125 -10.49 35.37 0.54
C ALA A 125 -9.67 34.74 1.69
N VAL A 126 -10.31 33.89 2.48
CA VAL A 126 -9.73 33.23 3.65
C VAL A 126 -9.88 31.71 3.52
N VAL A 127 -8.81 30.98 3.80
CA VAL A 127 -8.83 29.52 3.95
C VAL A 127 -8.42 29.15 5.38
N VAL A 128 -9.27 28.41 6.06
CA VAL A 128 -9.06 27.90 7.42
C VAL A 128 -8.74 26.41 7.33
N LEU A 129 -7.53 26.01 7.72
CA LEU A 129 -7.16 24.61 7.90
C LEU A 129 -7.45 24.21 9.35
N ASP A 130 -8.60 23.59 9.58
CA ASP A 130 -9.04 23.21 10.93
C ASP A 130 -8.45 21.87 11.37
N GLU A 131 -8.25 21.69 12.66
CA GLU A 131 -7.69 20.48 13.30
C GLU A 131 -6.33 20.03 12.67
N PHE A 132 -5.48 20.97 12.29
CA PHE A 132 -4.21 20.73 11.57
C PHE A 132 -3.26 19.79 12.31
N HIS A 133 -3.43 19.64 13.62
CA HIS A 133 -2.67 18.70 14.43
C HIS A 133 -2.93 17.21 14.10
N GLU A 134 -3.97 16.87 13.35
CA GLU A 134 -4.17 15.49 12.85
C GLU A 134 -3.11 15.10 11.82
N ARG A 135 -2.39 16.06 11.23
CA ARG A 135 -1.26 15.89 10.30
C ARG A 135 -1.57 14.89 9.20
N ARG A 136 -2.73 15.03 8.59
CA ARG A 136 -3.18 14.24 7.44
C ARG A 136 -2.46 14.71 6.19
N TRP A 137 -2.19 13.77 5.27
CA TRP A 137 -1.50 14.09 4.03
C TRP A 137 -2.22 15.16 3.18
N ASP A 138 -3.53 15.12 3.15
CA ASP A 138 -4.36 16.04 2.36
C ASP A 138 -4.37 17.47 2.94
N THR A 139 -4.33 17.62 4.26
CA THR A 139 -4.20 18.94 4.92
C THR A 139 -2.77 19.46 4.85
N ASP A 140 -1.75 18.61 4.99
CA ASP A 140 -0.34 19.01 4.82
C ASP A 140 -0.06 19.43 3.36
N LEU A 141 -0.66 18.76 2.36
CA LEU A 141 -0.57 19.15 0.95
C LEU A 141 -1.24 20.50 0.70
N LEU A 142 -2.47 20.70 1.21
CA LEU A 142 -3.14 22.01 1.11
C LEU A 142 -2.33 23.13 1.75
N TYR A 143 -1.75 22.88 2.91
CA TYR A 143 -0.82 23.84 3.55
C TYR A 143 0.30 24.23 2.59
N ALA A 144 1.02 23.27 2.03
CA ALA A 144 2.15 23.52 1.14
C ALA A 144 1.73 24.31 -0.11
N LEU A 145 0.63 23.90 -0.78
CA LEU A 145 0.11 24.57 -1.98
C LEU A 145 -0.39 25.99 -1.71
N LEU A 146 -1.09 26.21 -0.60
CA LEU A 146 -1.64 27.52 -0.24
C LEU A 146 -0.55 28.49 0.21
N THR A 147 0.45 28.00 0.92
CA THR A 147 1.60 28.82 1.36
C THR A 147 2.42 29.27 0.17
N GLU A 148 2.68 28.40 -0.81
CA GLU A 148 3.43 28.76 -2.01
C GLU A 148 2.72 29.82 -2.85
N THR A 149 1.40 29.68 -3.00
CA THR A 149 0.64 30.64 -3.82
C THR A 149 0.46 32.01 -3.16
N GLY A 150 0.40 32.07 -1.83
CA GLY A 150 0.22 33.30 -1.06
C GLY A 150 -1.02 34.14 -1.40
N ARG A 151 -1.99 33.55 -2.13
CA ARG A 151 -3.17 34.26 -2.66
C ARG A 151 -4.30 34.42 -1.65
N HIS A 152 -4.29 33.59 -0.61
CA HIS A 152 -5.35 33.52 0.39
C HIS A 152 -4.82 33.92 1.76
N ARG A 153 -5.64 34.55 2.60
CA ARG A 153 -5.33 34.67 4.01
C ARG A 153 -5.50 33.28 4.64
N LEU A 154 -4.41 32.76 5.19
CA LEU A 154 -4.40 31.41 5.76
C LEU A 154 -4.60 31.47 7.28
N VAL A 155 -5.56 30.69 7.77
CA VAL A 155 -5.79 30.48 9.20
C VAL A 155 -5.55 29.00 9.48
N ILE A 156 -4.67 28.69 10.43
CA ILE A 156 -4.45 27.31 10.89
C ILE A 156 -4.95 27.17 12.31
N THR A 157 -5.78 26.19 12.57
CA THR A 157 -6.19 25.87 13.94
C THR A 157 -5.58 24.58 14.42
N SER A 158 -5.13 24.57 15.66
CA SER A 158 -4.50 23.40 16.28
C SER A 158 -4.83 23.31 17.78
N ALA A 159 -4.84 22.09 18.30
CA ALA A 159 -4.98 21.87 19.75
C ALA A 159 -3.63 21.55 20.43
N THR A 160 -2.63 21.09 19.71
CA THR A 160 -1.43 20.46 20.30
C THR A 160 -0.13 20.70 19.53
N ILE A 161 -0.15 21.28 18.34
CA ILE A 161 1.07 21.58 17.56
C ILE A 161 1.75 22.83 18.11
N ASP A 162 3.08 22.90 17.99
CA ASP A 162 3.86 24.11 18.20
C ASP A 162 3.40 25.20 17.22
N GLY A 163 2.39 25.96 17.64
CA GLY A 163 1.80 27.05 16.88
C GLY A 163 2.81 28.14 16.58
N ALA A 164 3.76 28.37 17.49
CA ALA A 164 4.80 29.38 17.32
C ALA A 164 5.79 29.00 16.20
N ARG A 165 6.09 27.70 16.03
CA ARG A 165 6.90 27.22 14.90
C ARG A 165 6.16 27.42 13.58
N LEU A 166 4.90 26.97 13.50
CA LEU A 166 4.09 27.12 12.27
C LEU A 166 3.89 28.58 11.88
N ALA A 167 3.65 29.45 12.85
CA ALA A 167 3.50 30.88 12.59
C ALA A 167 4.80 31.50 12.05
N ARG A 168 5.96 31.13 12.57
CA ARG A 168 7.26 31.55 12.05
C ARG A 168 7.50 31.04 10.63
N ASP A 169 7.19 29.77 10.36
CA ASP A 169 7.35 29.16 9.04
C ASP A 169 6.47 29.84 7.99
N LEU A 170 5.29 30.36 8.40
CA LEU A 170 4.35 31.10 7.57
C LEU A 170 4.64 32.61 7.48
N GLY A 171 5.54 33.15 8.31
CA GLY A 171 5.71 34.60 8.48
C GLY A 171 4.48 35.29 9.08
N GLY A 172 3.70 34.58 9.91
CA GLY A 172 2.41 34.99 10.45
C GLY A 172 2.41 35.15 11.98
N THR A 173 1.24 35.32 12.55
CA THR A 173 0.99 35.51 13.98
C THR A 173 0.47 34.26 14.66
N CYS A 174 0.99 33.92 15.84
CA CYS A 174 0.45 32.87 16.70
C CYS A 174 -0.41 33.46 17.80
N LEU A 175 -1.66 33.02 17.89
CA LEU A 175 -2.59 33.38 18.94
C LEU A 175 -2.93 32.17 19.80
N GLU A 176 -2.89 32.32 21.11
CA GLU A 176 -3.17 31.26 22.06
C GLU A 176 -4.38 31.59 22.92
N SER A 177 -5.35 30.66 22.97
CA SER A 177 -6.47 30.73 23.89
C SER A 177 -6.34 29.69 24.98
N PRO A 178 -6.23 30.10 26.26
CA PRO A 178 -6.30 29.20 27.38
C PRO A 178 -7.70 28.58 27.42
N GLY A 179 -7.86 27.34 27.00
CA GLY A 179 -9.15 26.65 27.09
C GLY A 179 -9.63 26.52 28.54
N ARG A 180 -10.96 26.52 28.75
CA ARG A 180 -11.54 26.11 30.03
C ARG A 180 -11.34 24.59 30.15
N SER A 181 -10.36 24.16 30.91
CA SER A 181 -10.21 22.76 31.30
C SER A 181 -10.21 22.62 32.82
N TRP A 182 -10.93 21.67 33.29
CA TRP A 182 -10.89 21.31 34.70
C TRP A 182 -9.64 20.45 35.01
N PRO A 183 -9.09 20.50 36.22
CA PRO A 183 -7.96 19.66 36.63
C PRO A 183 -8.29 18.18 36.45
N VAL A 184 -7.36 17.42 35.87
CA VAL A 184 -7.47 15.97 35.71
C VAL A 184 -6.36 15.31 36.52
N ALA A 185 -6.75 14.55 37.53
CA ALA A 185 -5.83 13.71 38.28
C ALA A 185 -5.31 12.60 37.38
N LEU A 186 -3.99 12.46 37.32
CA LEU A 186 -3.32 11.47 36.45
C LEU A 186 -2.68 10.38 37.31
N GLU A 187 -3.02 9.14 37.07
CA GLU A 187 -2.43 7.97 37.72
C GLU A 187 -1.97 6.92 36.71
N HIS A 188 -0.85 6.28 37.02
CA HIS A 188 -0.29 5.20 36.22
C HIS A 188 -0.44 3.89 37.02
N LEU A 189 -1.14 2.90 36.43
CA LEU A 189 -1.48 1.65 37.11
C LEU A 189 -0.42 0.56 36.96
N ALA A 190 0.58 0.73 36.07
CA ALA A 190 1.68 -0.22 35.99
C ALA A 190 2.63 -0.08 37.20
N ALA A 191 3.00 -1.19 37.79
CA ALA A 191 3.94 -1.23 38.92
C ALA A 191 5.37 -0.82 38.52
N ASP A 192 5.78 -1.18 37.29
CA ASP A 192 7.04 -0.75 36.69
C ASP A 192 6.89 0.64 36.05
N PRO A 193 7.62 1.66 36.55
CA PRO A 193 7.55 3.01 35.97
C PRO A 193 7.98 3.09 34.48
N GLN A 194 8.77 2.15 33.98
CA GLN A 194 9.25 2.10 32.60
C GLN A 194 8.37 1.24 31.70
N ALA A 195 7.33 0.58 32.24
CA ALA A 195 6.49 -0.34 31.49
C ALA A 195 5.83 0.34 30.29
N MET A 196 6.12 -0.15 29.09
CA MET A 196 5.46 0.30 27.86
C MET A 196 4.01 -0.21 27.78
N PRO A 197 3.12 0.50 27.07
CA PRO A 197 1.82 -0.04 26.72
C PRO A 197 1.94 -1.39 26.01
N HIS A 198 1.16 -2.39 26.43
CA HIS A 198 1.19 -3.73 25.84
C HIS A 198 -0.19 -4.39 25.81
N ALA A 199 -0.38 -5.35 24.89
CA ALA A 199 -1.66 -6.01 24.65
C ALA A 199 -1.96 -7.21 25.57
N LYS A 200 -0.98 -7.68 26.34
CA LYS A 200 -1.17 -8.85 27.22
C LYS A 200 -2.24 -8.55 28.27
N ASP A 201 -3.22 -9.44 28.40
CA ASP A 201 -4.34 -9.36 29.36
C ASP A 201 -5.10 -8.01 29.32
N LEU A 202 -5.12 -7.35 28.12
CA LEU A 202 -5.61 -5.98 27.97
C LEU A 202 -7.07 -5.82 28.42
N ALA A 203 -7.96 -6.74 28.05
CA ALA A 203 -9.38 -6.67 28.39
C ALA A 203 -9.60 -6.69 29.93
N THR A 204 -8.88 -7.53 30.63
CA THR A 204 -8.93 -7.61 32.10
C THR A 204 -8.41 -6.33 32.75
N ARG A 205 -7.24 -5.85 32.32
CA ARG A 205 -6.63 -4.62 32.85
C ARG A 205 -7.50 -3.37 32.61
N VAL A 206 -8.11 -3.28 31.44
CA VAL A 206 -9.06 -2.19 31.11
C VAL A 206 -10.30 -2.29 32.00
N ALA A 207 -10.86 -3.48 32.17
CA ALA A 207 -12.03 -3.68 33.05
C ALA A 207 -11.72 -3.31 34.49
N GLU A 208 -10.55 -3.68 35.02
CA GLU A 208 -10.10 -3.29 36.35
C GLU A 208 -9.93 -1.77 36.49
N GLY A 209 -9.33 -1.11 35.50
CA GLY A 209 -9.22 0.34 35.41
C GLY A 209 -10.60 1.03 35.39
N ILE A 210 -11.56 0.47 34.66
CA ILE A 210 -12.94 0.99 34.58
C ILE A 210 -13.63 0.84 35.96
N ARG A 211 -13.51 -0.31 36.60
CA ARG A 211 -14.06 -0.50 37.98
C ARG A 211 -13.48 0.52 38.98
N THR A 212 -12.17 0.72 38.90
CA THR A 212 -11.47 1.74 39.71
C THR A 212 -12.01 3.14 39.44
N ALA A 213 -12.21 3.50 38.16
CA ALA A 213 -12.77 4.78 37.77
C ALA A 213 -14.22 4.93 38.25
N LEU A 214 -15.04 3.87 38.08
CA LEU A 214 -16.44 3.85 38.53
C LEU A 214 -16.57 4.01 40.07
N ALA A 215 -15.65 3.50 40.85
CA ALA A 215 -15.65 3.65 42.29
C ALA A 215 -15.20 5.05 42.77
N ARG A 216 -14.57 5.85 41.92
CA ARG A 216 -13.91 7.11 42.33
C ARG A 216 -14.52 8.37 41.69
N THR A 217 -15.36 8.22 40.66
CA THR A 217 -16.01 9.35 39.98
C THR A 217 -17.49 9.06 39.80
N ASP A 218 -18.32 10.08 39.64
CA ASP A 218 -19.77 9.93 39.48
C ASP A 218 -20.24 10.03 38.03
N GLY A 219 -19.41 10.60 37.09
CA GLY A 219 -19.76 10.75 35.69
C GLY A 219 -19.43 9.53 34.84
N ASP A 220 -19.60 9.70 33.53
CA ASP A 220 -19.30 8.65 32.55
C ASP A 220 -17.80 8.32 32.49
N VAL A 221 -17.49 7.07 32.17
CA VAL A 221 -16.12 6.60 31.98
C VAL A 221 -15.85 6.37 30.48
N LEU A 222 -14.81 6.98 29.94
CA LEU A 222 -14.34 6.77 28.57
C LEU A 222 -13.07 5.90 28.59
N ALA A 223 -13.13 4.72 27.97
CA ALA A 223 -11.98 3.82 27.89
C ALA A 223 -11.44 3.75 26.45
N PHE A 224 -10.15 4.04 26.26
CA PHE A 224 -9.47 3.96 24.98
C PHE A 224 -8.86 2.58 24.76
N LEU A 225 -9.27 1.93 23.65
CA LEU A 225 -8.83 0.62 23.22
C LEU A 225 -8.37 0.63 21.75
N PRO A 226 -7.44 -0.24 21.36
CA PRO A 226 -6.84 -0.17 20.03
C PRO A 226 -7.76 -0.61 18.88
N GLY A 227 -8.79 -1.41 19.14
CA GLY A 227 -9.65 -1.92 18.08
C GLY A 227 -10.91 -2.62 18.54
N ARG A 228 -11.74 -3.02 17.58
CA ARG A 228 -13.06 -3.65 17.81
C ARG A 228 -12.98 -4.96 18.61
N GLY A 229 -11.93 -5.77 18.33
CA GLY A 229 -11.74 -7.03 19.03
C GLY A 229 -11.49 -6.83 20.52
N GLU A 230 -10.67 -5.84 20.85
CA GLU A 230 -10.34 -5.45 22.22
C GLU A 230 -11.54 -4.78 22.92
N ILE A 231 -12.31 -3.96 22.19
CA ILE A 231 -13.57 -3.36 22.70
C ILE A 231 -14.57 -4.45 23.06
N ALA A 232 -14.84 -5.40 22.16
CA ALA A 232 -15.75 -6.51 22.43
C ALA A 232 -15.27 -7.43 23.58
N ALA A 233 -13.96 -7.60 23.75
CA ALA A 233 -13.39 -8.36 24.84
C ALA A 233 -13.56 -7.63 26.20
N ALA A 234 -13.34 -6.32 26.22
CA ALA A 234 -13.55 -5.49 27.40
C ALA A 234 -15.05 -5.41 27.78
N ALA A 235 -15.95 -5.26 26.79
CA ALA A 235 -17.39 -5.30 27.02
C ALA A 235 -17.84 -6.63 27.67
N ARG A 236 -17.31 -7.78 27.20
CA ARG A 236 -17.58 -9.07 27.83
C ARG A 236 -17.05 -9.17 29.28
N ALA A 237 -15.89 -8.56 29.56
CA ALA A 237 -15.31 -8.55 30.90
C ALA A 237 -16.09 -7.66 31.88
N LEU A 238 -16.94 -6.76 31.37
CA LEU A 238 -17.78 -5.85 32.13
C LEU A 238 -19.28 -6.24 32.16
N LYS A 239 -19.68 -7.38 31.61
CA LYS A 239 -21.08 -7.76 31.42
C LYS A 239 -21.87 -7.82 32.71
N ASP A 240 -21.20 -8.09 33.82
CA ASP A 240 -21.82 -8.24 35.15
C ASP A 240 -21.83 -6.90 35.95
N GLU A 241 -21.31 -5.82 35.38
CA GLU A 241 -21.34 -4.49 36.00
C GLU A 241 -22.69 -3.82 35.76
N PRO A 242 -23.25 -3.13 36.79
CA PRO A 242 -24.57 -2.46 36.67
C PRO A 242 -24.46 -1.11 35.90
N VAL A 243 -23.76 -1.09 34.77
CA VAL A 243 -23.55 0.10 33.92
C VAL A 243 -23.74 -0.23 32.45
N ALA A 244 -24.29 0.69 31.71
CA ALA A 244 -24.45 0.55 30.26
C ALA A 244 -23.08 0.71 29.56
N CYS A 245 -22.66 -0.31 28.82
CA CYS A 245 -21.47 -0.26 27.97
C CYS A 245 -21.84 0.10 26.53
N ILE A 246 -21.27 1.19 26.01
CA ILE A 246 -21.50 1.68 24.64
C ILE A 246 -20.20 1.57 23.85
N GLU A 247 -20.25 0.93 22.68
CA GLU A 247 -19.13 0.82 21.77
C GLU A 247 -19.05 2.02 20.81
N LEU A 248 -17.91 2.71 20.77
CA LEU A 248 -17.68 3.87 19.92
C LEU A 248 -16.44 3.68 19.03
N HIS A 249 -16.63 3.24 17.82
CA HIS A 249 -15.58 3.06 16.81
C HIS A 249 -16.14 3.34 15.40
N ALA A 250 -15.24 3.47 14.43
CA ALA A 250 -15.59 3.80 13.04
C ALA A 250 -16.59 2.83 12.37
N GLY A 251 -16.71 1.61 12.87
CA GLY A 251 -17.66 0.59 12.38
C GLY A 251 -18.86 0.40 13.32
N ALA A 252 -19.07 1.23 14.33
CA ALA A 252 -20.27 1.16 15.17
C ALA A 252 -21.51 1.63 14.38
N SER A 253 -22.71 1.14 14.78
CA SER A 253 -23.96 1.58 14.15
C SER A 253 -24.18 3.08 14.37
N ALA A 254 -24.92 3.72 13.45
CA ALA A 254 -25.30 5.13 13.61
C ALA A 254 -26.10 5.40 14.90
N GLU A 255 -26.83 4.39 15.38
CA GLU A 255 -27.55 4.44 16.65
C GLU A 255 -26.60 4.43 17.85
N ALA A 256 -25.61 3.50 17.87
CA ALA A 256 -24.60 3.44 18.94
C ALA A 256 -23.75 4.73 18.98
N GLN A 257 -23.36 5.26 17.80
CA GLN A 257 -22.65 6.53 17.73
C GLN A 257 -23.49 7.69 18.29
N ARG A 258 -24.76 7.81 17.90
CA ARG A 258 -25.66 8.84 18.45
C ARG A 258 -25.84 8.70 19.96
N HIS A 259 -26.02 7.46 20.45
CA HIS A 259 -26.19 7.19 21.88
C HIS A 259 -24.94 7.57 22.70
N ALA A 260 -23.74 7.33 22.16
CA ALA A 260 -22.49 7.77 22.80
C ALA A 260 -22.36 9.30 22.86
N LEU A 261 -22.87 10.02 21.86
CA LEU A 261 -22.72 11.46 21.69
C LEU A 261 -23.83 12.30 22.35
N GLN A 262 -24.88 11.68 22.83
CA GLN A 262 -25.94 12.37 23.54
C GLN A 262 -25.74 12.22 25.06
N PRO A 263 -26.13 13.20 25.89
CA PRO A 263 -26.15 13.04 27.35
C PRO A 263 -27.00 11.84 27.77
N GLY A 264 -26.44 10.94 28.57
CA GLY A 264 -27.20 9.84 29.18
C GLY A 264 -28.02 10.29 30.41
N GLN A 265 -29.13 9.62 30.68
CA GLN A 265 -29.85 9.78 31.97
C GLN A 265 -29.18 8.97 33.08
N GLU A 266 -28.53 7.87 32.74
CA GLU A 266 -27.81 7.01 33.63
C GLU A 266 -26.32 7.02 33.30
N ARG A 267 -25.50 6.67 34.26
CA ARG A 267 -24.04 6.55 34.13
C ARG A 267 -23.65 5.47 33.12
N ARG A 268 -22.67 5.75 32.27
CA ARG A 268 -22.25 4.89 31.16
C ARG A 268 -20.75 4.64 31.15
N VAL A 269 -20.36 3.54 30.51
CA VAL A 269 -19.00 3.25 30.10
C VAL A 269 -18.94 3.29 28.59
N ILE A 270 -18.13 4.16 28.02
CA ILE A 270 -17.91 4.29 26.59
C ILE A 270 -16.59 3.64 26.25
N LEU A 271 -16.63 2.51 25.51
CA LEU A 271 -15.47 1.80 25.01
C LEU A 271 -15.14 2.31 23.62
N ALA A 272 -14.06 3.05 23.47
CA ALA A 272 -13.78 3.78 22.23
C ALA A 272 -12.40 3.45 21.65
N THR A 273 -12.28 3.60 20.31
CA THR A 273 -10.99 3.75 19.66
C THR A 273 -10.56 5.22 19.65
N ASN A 274 -9.46 5.55 18.97
CA ASN A 274 -9.00 6.93 18.75
C ASN A 274 -10.07 7.87 18.08
N VAL A 275 -11.20 7.35 17.67
CA VAL A 275 -12.35 8.17 17.21
C VAL A 275 -12.81 9.17 18.28
N ALA A 276 -12.70 8.82 19.58
CA ALA A 276 -13.05 9.71 20.67
C ALA A 276 -11.88 10.62 21.11
N GLU A 277 -10.73 10.59 20.44
CA GLU A 277 -9.53 11.32 20.86
C GLU A 277 -9.54 12.80 20.44
N SER A 278 -9.94 13.15 19.21
CA SER A 278 -9.89 14.52 18.71
C SER A 278 -11.26 15.13 18.39
N SER A 279 -12.01 14.59 17.48
CA SER A 279 -13.11 15.24 16.77
C SER A 279 -14.49 15.07 17.38
N VAL A 280 -14.63 14.23 18.43
CA VAL A 280 -15.93 13.92 19.02
C VAL A 280 -15.95 14.27 20.50
N THR A 281 -16.91 15.07 20.94
CA THR A 281 -17.14 15.31 22.37
C THR A 281 -18.18 14.35 22.90
N VAL A 282 -17.76 13.49 23.82
CA VAL A 282 -18.66 12.62 24.60
C VAL A 282 -19.05 13.39 25.86
N PRO A 283 -20.32 13.78 26.02
CA PRO A 283 -20.76 14.55 27.18
C PRO A 283 -20.78 13.68 28.43
N GLY A 284 -20.58 14.29 29.60
CA GLY A 284 -20.68 13.62 30.91
C GLY A 284 -19.44 12.84 31.33
N VAL A 285 -18.37 12.77 30.52
CA VAL A 285 -17.13 12.05 30.86
C VAL A 285 -16.37 12.79 31.96
N THR A 286 -16.15 12.12 33.08
CA THR A 286 -15.31 12.58 34.21
C THR A 286 -14.13 11.63 34.48
N ALA A 287 -14.12 10.43 33.87
CA ALA A 287 -12.97 9.54 33.98
C ALA A 287 -12.55 9.00 32.63
N VAL A 288 -11.23 8.86 32.44
CA VAL A 288 -10.58 8.23 31.29
C VAL A 288 -9.76 7.03 31.74
N VAL A 289 -9.92 5.90 31.08
CA VAL A 289 -9.04 4.74 31.17
C VAL A 289 -8.32 4.56 29.85
N ASP A 290 -7.00 4.76 29.84
CA ASP A 290 -6.22 4.72 28.61
C ASP A 290 -5.35 3.47 28.57
N SER A 291 -5.54 2.65 27.53
CA SER A 291 -4.70 1.48 27.28
C SER A 291 -3.27 1.83 26.82
N GLY A 292 -3.06 3.04 26.32
CA GLY A 292 -1.80 3.47 25.71
C GLY A 292 -1.55 2.84 24.32
N LEU A 293 -2.57 2.18 23.77
CA LEU A 293 -2.44 1.47 22.49
C LEU A 293 -3.40 2.01 21.45
N GLU A 294 -2.97 1.89 20.19
CA GLU A 294 -3.82 2.14 19.04
C GLU A 294 -3.47 1.20 17.86
N ARG A 295 -4.38 1.06 16.92
CA ARG A 295 -4.09 0.51 15.60
C ARG A 295 -3.89 1.67 14.64
N ARG A 296 -2.70 1.75 14.07
CA ARG A 296 -2.32 2.79 13.12
C ARG A 296 -1.79 2.16 11.84
N THR A 297 -2.16 2.75 10.70
CA THR A 297 -1.51 2.45 9.44
C THR A 297 -0.06 2.91 9.48
N GLY A 298 0.81 2.10 8.92
CA GLY A 298 2.23 2.39 8.82
C GLY A 298 2.86 1.49 7.77
N ARG A 299 4.04 1.84 7.29
CA ARG A 299 4.77 1.03 6.31
C ARG A 299 5.69 0.03 6.99
N ARG A 300 5.64 -1.22 6.54
CA ARG A 300 6.58 -2.27 6.94
C ARG A 300 6.94 -3.08 5.70
N ASN A 301 8.23 -3.17 5.39
CA ASN A 301 8.74 -3.85 4.20
C ASN A 301 8.08 -3.35 2.89
N GLY A 302 7.90 -2.03 2.78
CA GLY A 302 7.31 -1.42 1.59
C GLY A 302 5.77 -1.43 1.51
N ARG A 303 5.06 -1.94 2.55
CA ARG A 303 3.60 -2.13 2.57
C ARG A 303 2.93 -1.33 3.65
N THR A 304 1.70 -0.90 3.39
CA THR A 304 0.81 -0.33 4.41
C THR A 304 0.23 -1.46 5.25
N VAL A 305 0.52 -1.45 6.54
CA VAL A 305 0.02 -2.43 7.51
C VAL A 305 -0.69 -1.72 8.65
N LEU A 306 -1.82 -2.27 9.09
CA LEU A 306 -2.49 -1.80 10.30
C LEU A 306 -1.85 -2.47 11.52
N ALA A 307 -0.86 -1.81 12.10
CA ALA A 307 -0.09 -2.34 13.23
C ALA A 307 -0.65 -1.87 14.57
N LEU A 308 -0.63 -2.77 15.56
CA LEU A 308 -0.83 -2.40 16.95
C LEU A 308 0.46 -1.78 17.49
N GLN A 309 0.35 -0.57 18.04
CA GLN A 309 1.52 0.15 18.57
C GLN A 309 1.14 1.03 19.76
N ALA A 310 2.16 1.48 20.51
CA ALA A 310 1.96 2.46 21.55
C ALA A 310 1.60 3.82 20.93
N ILE A 311 0.73 4.56 21.62
CA ILE A 311 0.42 5.95 21.26
C ILE A 311 1.62 6.86 21.54
N ALA A 312 1.62 8.04 20.94
CA ALA A 312 2.57 9.08 21.27
C ALA A 312 2.12 9.88 22.53
N ALA A 313 3.02 10.66 23.09
CA ALA A 313 2.76 11.43 24.30
C ALA A 313 1.69 12.53 24.09
N ASP A 314 1.68 13.15 22.91
CA ASP A 314 0.66 14.13 22.49
C ASP A 314 -0.75 13.50 22.48
N SER A 315 -0.90 12.30 21.93
CA SER A 315 -2.13 11.53 21.94
C SER A 315 -2.56 11.17 23.38
N ALA A 316 -1.62 10.76 24.22
CA ALA A 316 -1.90 10.46 25.64
C ALA A 316 -2.44 11.69 26.41
N GLU A 317 -1.92 12.89 26.11
CA GLU A 317 -2.40 14.14 26.69
C GLU A 317 -3.79 14.54 26.15
N GLN A 318 -4.05 14.36 24.86
CA GLN A 318 -5.39 14.58 24.29
C GLN A 318 -6.44 13.67 24.92
N ARG A 319 -6.13 12.37 25.09
CA ARG A 319 -7.01 11.40 25.78
C ARG A 319 -7.27 11.81 27.22
N ARG A 320 -6.24 12.22 27.97
CA ARG A 320 -6.38 12.73 29.33
C ARG A 320 -7.34 13.92 29.38
N GLY A 321 -7.19 14.87 28.47
CA GLY A 321 -8.03 16.07 28.37
C GLY A 321 -9.52 15.79 28.23
N ARG A 322 -9.92 14.57 27.81
CA ARG A 322 -11.33 14.20 27.70
C ARG A 322 -12.04 14.12 29.05
N ALA A 323 -11.33 13.79 30.13
CA ALA A 323 -11.88 13.74 31.48
C ALA A 323 -12.17 15.13 32.10
N GLY A 324 -11.47 16.17 31.63
CA GLY A 324 -11.53 17.52 32.24
C GLY A 324 -12.40 18.54 31.48
N ARG A 325 -13.36 18.12 30.68
CA ARG A 325 -14.14 19.05 29.84
C ARG A 325 -15.30 19.70 30.60
N THR A 326 -15.95 18.95 31.46
CA THR A 326 -17.20 19.40 32.13
C THR A 326 -17.03 19.55 33.66
N ALA A 327 -16.09 18.84 34.26
CA ALA A 327 -15.84 18.82 35.72
C ALA A 327 -14.40 18.37 35.99
N PRO A 328 -13.88 18.49 37.22
CA PRO A 328 -12.62 17.85 37.62
C PRO A 328 -12.67 16.35 37.32
N GLY A 329 -11.59 15.81 36.72
CA GLY A 329 -11.59 14.46 36.20
C GLY A 329 -10.46 13.59 36.69
N LEU A 330 -10.52 12.31 36.29
CA LEU A 330 -9.52 11.27 36.60
C LEU A 330 -9.05 10.63 35.30
N CYS A 331 -7.75 10.44 35.13
CA CYS A 331 -7.16 9.68 34.04
C CYS A 331 -6.29 8.54 34.58
N LEU A 332 -6.67 7.30 34.27
CA LEU A 332 -5.93 6.10 34.61
C LEU A 332 -5.21 5.56 33.39
N ARG A 333 -3.88 5.60 33.41
CA ARG A 333 -3.01 5.05 32.36
C ARG A 333 -2.54 3.66 32.73
N LEU A 334 -2.71 2.69 31.80
CA LEU A 334 -2.37 1.29 32.07
C LEU A 334 -0.87 0.98 31.83
N TRP A 335 -0.01 1.99 31.77
CA TRP A 335 1.45 1.87 31.58
C TRP A 335 2.22 2.71 32.61
N GLY A 336 3.56 2.61 32.58
CA GLY A 336 4.46 3.27 33.51
C GLY A 336 4.59 4.77 33.27
N ARG A 337 4.81 5.53 34.36
CA ARG A 337 4.91 7.01 34.28
C ARG A 337 6.09 7.51 33.43
N ASN A 338 7.15 6.71 33.33
CA ASN A 338 8.37 7.02 32.60
C ASN A 338 8.51 6.17 31.34
N ALA A 339 7.40 5.61 30.81
CA ALA A 339 7.43 4.87 29.54
C ALA A 339 7.97 5.75 28.42
N PRO A 340 8.95 5.32 27.64
CA PRO A 340 9.58 6.12 26.58
C PRO A 340 8.69 6.18 25.33
N LEU A 341 7.56 6.86 25.44
CA LEU A 341 6.67 7.12 24.30
C LEU A 341 7.33 8.11 23.34
N ALA A 342 7.03 7.98 22.04
CA ALA A 342 7.36 9.02 21.08
C ALA A 342 6.69 10.35 21.47
N ALA A 343 7.36 11.48 21.24
CA ALA A 343 6.80 12.78 21.62
C ALA A 343 5.51 13.10 20.86
N ASN A 344 5.52 12.91 19.55
CA ASN A 344 4.42 13.23 18.65
C ASN A 344 4.11 12.05 17.71
N THR A 345 2.88 12.02 17.22
CA THR A 345 2.47 11.11 16.15
C THR A 345 3.10 11.58 14.82
N PRO A 346 3.86 10.73 14.10
CA PRO A 346 4.42 11.12 12.81
C PRO A 346 3.32 11.50 11.81
N PRO A 347 3.54 12.54 10.97
CA PRO A 347 2.62 12.90 9.90
C PRO A 347 2.29 11.74 8.95
N GLU A 348 1.12 11.76 8.33
CA GLU A 348 0.73 10.73 7.35
C GLU A 348 1.70 10.64 6.16
N LEU A 349 2.21 11.77 5.68
CA LEU A 349 3.22 11.84 4.62
C LEU A 349 4.51 11.05 4.92
N GLN A 350 4.83 10.84 6.20
CA GLN A 350 6.03 10.09 6.59
C GLN A 350 5.80 8.59 6.81
N ARG A 351 4.53 8.15 6.86
CA ARG A 351 4.18 6.77 7.26
C ARG A 351 3.28 6.03 6.28
N GLU A 352 2.61 6.71 5.35
CA GLU A 352 1.65 6.10 4.40
C GLU A 352 2.21 6.03 2.98
N ASP A 353 1.43 5.47 2.07
CA ASP A 353 1.72 5.48 0.64
C ASP A 353 1.52 6.88 0.07
N LEU A 354 2.43 7.32 -0.81
CA LEU A 354 2.41 8.67 -1.36
C LEU A 354 1.80 8.76 -2.76
N THR A 355 1.24 7.70 -3.29
CA THR A 355 0.65 7.69 -4.64
C THR A 355 -0.46 8.74 -4.77
N GLU A 356 -1.39 8.80 -3.82
CA GLU A 356 -2.46 9.81 -3.83
C GLU A 356 -1.96 11.24 -3.57
N PRO A 357 -1.11 11.50 -2.56
CA PRO A 357 -0.53 12.83 -2.37
C PRO A 357 0.22 13.36 -3.58
N VAL A 358 1.06 12.53 -4.22
CA VAL A 358 1.84 12.93 -5.40
C VAL A 358 0.94 13.21 -6.60
N LEU A 359 -0.06 12.37 -6.84
CA LEU A 359 -1.04 12.62 -7.91
C LEU A 359 -1.83 13.90 -7.67
N ALA A 360 -2.31 14.12 -6.43
CA ALA A 360 -3.05 15.33 -6.08
C ALA A 360 -2.21 16.60 -6.25
N ALA A 361 -0.94 16.58 -5.86
CA ALA A 361 0.01 17.68 -6.07
C ALA A 361 0.20 17.96 -7.57
N ALA A 362 0.46 16.92 -8.35
CA ALA A 362 0.62 17.01 -9.80
C ALA A 362 -0.62 17.59 -10.49
N CYS A 363 -1.83 17.19 -10.06
CA CYS A 363 -3.10 17.74 -10.57
C CYS A 363 -3.34 19.20 -10.18
N CYS A 364 -2.67 19.68 -9.13
CA CYS A 364 -2.63 21.10 -8.78
C CYS A 364 -1.48 21.87 -9.48
N ASP A 365 -0.92 21.34 -10.56
CA ASP A 365 0.18 21.89 -11.35
C ASP A 365 1.50 22.07 -10.57
N ARG A 366 1.70 21.28 -9.53
CA ARG A 366 2.89 21.31 -8.68
C ARG A 366 3.43 19.90 -8.39
N PRO A 367 4.63 19.53 -8.88
CA PRO A 367 5.29 18.31 -8.46
C PRO A 367 5.51 18.30 -6.94
N ALA A 368 5.20 17.17 -6.28
CA ALA A 368 5.30 17.08 -4.83
C ALA A 368 6.71 17.36 -4.28
N ARG A 369 7.76 17.15 -5.10
CA ARG A 369 9.16 17.44 -4.75
C ARG A 369 9.47 18.93 -4.60
N GLU A 370 8.70 19.78 -5.27
CA GLU A 370 8.88 21.24 -5.28
C GLU A 370 8.20 21.91 -4.08
N LEU A 371 7.33 21.19 -3.37
CA LEU A 371 6.49 21.72 -2.29
C LEU A 371 7.22 21.76 -0.94
N ALA A 372 7.07 22.87 -0.25
CA ALA A 372 7.57 23.05 1.11
C ALA A 372 6.59 22.51 2.14
N PHE A 373 6.69 21.22 2.45
CA PHE A 373 5.89 20.60 3.50
C PHE A 373 6.39 20.98 4.91
N PRO A 374 5.50 21.08 5.92
CA PRO A 374 5.91 21.33 7.31
C PRO A 374 6.89 20.28 7.86
N ASP A 375 6.72 19.03 7.44
CA ASP A 375 7.63 17.92 7.66
C ASP A 375 7.69 17.13 6.34
N PRO A 376 8.82 17.20 5.61
CA PRO A 376 8.91 16.63 4.28
C PRO A 376 8.77 15.10 4.27
N PRO A 377 8.16 14.52 3.25
CA PRO A 377 8.12 13.09 3.04
C PRO A 377 9.53 12.53 2.76
N ARG A 378 9.69 11.22 2.93
CA ARG A 378 10.96 10.55 2.63
C ARG A 378 11.17 10.44 1.12
N GLU A 379 12.38 10.74 0.66
CA GLU A 379 12.76 10.71 -0.75
C GLU A 379 12.42 9.38 -1.43
N GLU A 380 12.80 8.25 -0.83
CA GLU A 380 12.52 6.91 -1.35
C GLU A 380 11.01 6.59 -1.46
N ALA A 381 10.17 7.26 -0.67
CA ALA A 381 8.73 7.08 -0.74
C ALA A 381 8.13 7.91 -1.88
N LEU A 382 8.68 9.09 -2.13
CA LEU A 382 8.33 9.92 -3.30
C LEU A 382 8.72 9.23 -4.58
N GLU A 383 9.96 8.74 -4.72
CA GLU A 383 10.43 8.00 -5.91
C GLU A 383 9.50 6.84 -6.27
N ARG A 384 9.17 6.00 -5.28
CA ARG A 384 8.28 4.86 -5.51
C ARG A 384 6.87 5.27 -5.94
N ALA A 385 6.35 6.37 -5.39
CA ALA A 385 5.03 6.88 -5.76
C ALA A 385 5.04 7.42 -7.19
N GLU A 386 6.08 8.19 -7.53
CA GLU A 386 6.27 8.72 -8.88
C GLU A 386 6.45 7.61 -9.92
N ASP A 387 7.29 6.60 -9.62
CA ASP A 387 7.50 5.46 -10.53
C ASP A 387 6.20 4.70 -10.78
N ARG A 388 5.40 4.49 -9.72
CA ARG A 388 4.07 3.89 -9.87
C ARG A 388 3.14 4.74 -10.74
N LEU A 389 3.10 6.05 -10.50
CA LEU A 389 2.26 6.96 -11.29
C LEU A 389 2.73 7.10 -12.74
N ARG A 390 4.04 7.05 -13.00
CA ARG A 390 4.60 6.98 -14.36
C ARG A 390 4.22 5.67 -15.06
N ALA A 391 4.29 4.54 -14.35
CA ALA A 391 3.84 3.25 -14.88
C ALA A 391 2.34 3.25 -15.23
N MET A 392 1.52 3.99 -14.48
CA MET A 392 0.11 4.21 -14.77
C MET A 392 -0.12 5.31 -15.84
N HIS A 393 0.92 5.94 -16.38
CA HIS A 393 0.83 7.12 -17.24
C HIS A 393 0.05 8.29 -16.63
N ALA A 394 0.01 8.39 -15.30
CA ALA A 394 -0.69 9.43 -14.57
C ALA A 394 0.10 10.72 -14.44
N ILE A 395 1.42 10.62 -14.41
CA ILE A 395 2.34 11.76 -14.45
C ILE A 395 3.38 11.56 -15.56
N ASP A 396 3.92 12.67 -16.04
CA ASP A 396 5.03 12.71 -17.00
C ASP A 396 6.41 12.58 -16.33
N ALA A 397 7.47 12.71 -17.13
CA ALA A 397 8.85 12.65 -16.64
C ALA A 397 9.18 13.77 -15.64
N ASP A 398 8.54 14.93 -15.76
CA ASP A 398 8.73 16.10 -14.92
C ASP A 398 7.85 16.07 -13.66
N GLY A 399 7.06 15.01 -13.46
CA GLY A 399 6.16 14.84 -12.31
C GLY A 399 4.85 15.63 -12.41
N ARG A 400 4.49 16.14 -13.60
CA ARG A 400 3.24 16.85 -13.85
C ARG A 400 2.13 15.88 -14.24
N ALA A 401 0.89 16.20 -13.87
CA ALA A 401 -0.24 15.36 -14.21
C ALA A 401 -0.49 15.33 -15.73
N THR A 402 -0.66 14.14 -16.27
CA THR A 402 -1.18 13.93 -17.62
C THR A 402 -2.71 14.10 -17.63
N GLU A 403 -3.32 14.13 -18.83
CA GLU A 403 -4.79 14.08 -18.96
C GLU A 403 -5.36 12.83 -18.28
N HIS A 404 -4.67 11.69 -18.40
CA HIS A 404 -5.04 10.46 -17.72
C HIS A 404 -4.95 10.60 -16.19
N GLY A 405 -3.89 11.24 -15.68
CA GLY A 405 -3.74 11.54 -14.25
C GLY A 405 -4.85 12.42 -13.70
N GLN A 406 -5.25 13.44 -14.44
CA GLN A 406 -6.38 14.30 -14.06
C GLN A 406 -7.70 13.51 -14.01
N ARG A 407 -7.94 12.61 -14.97
CA ARG A 407 -9.09 11.70 -14.96
C ARG A 407 -9.06 10.73 -13.78
N LEU A 408 -7.91 10.19 -13.42
CA LEU A 408 -7.75 9.34 -12.23
C LEU A 408 -8.11 10.11 -10.95
N PHE A 409 -7.59 11.32 -10.81
CA PHE A 409 -7.83 12.15 -9.61
C PHE A 409 -9.29 12.59 -9.48
N ALA A 410 -10.00 12.78 -10.59
CA ALA A 410 -11.42 13.15 -10.58
C ALA A 410 -12.34 12.04 -10.05
N LEU A 411 -11.91 10.77 -10.13
CA LEU A 411 -12.72 9.64 -9.70
C LEU A 411 -12.78 9.54 -8.16
N PRO A 412 -13.97 9.28 -7.60
CA PRO A 412 -14.16 9.23 -6.15
C PRO A 412 -13.76 7.89 -5.51
N VAL A 413 -12.71 7.27 -5.96
CA VAL A 413 -12.10 6.02 -5.45
C VAL A 413 -10.59 6.22 -5.33
N ASP A 414 -9.89 5.27 -4.70
CA ASP A 414 -8.42 5.35 -4.66
C ASP A 414 -7.80 5.26 -6.07
N THR A 415 -6.59 5.77 -6.21
CA THR A 415 -5.90 5.86 -7.51
C THR A 415 -5.76 4.51 -8.21
N ALA A 416 -5.52 3.42 -7.47
CA ALA A 416 -5.37 2.09 -8.05
C ALA A 416 -6.71 1.59 -8.63
N LEU A 417 -7.82 1.74 -7.90
CA LEU A 417 -9.15 1.40 -8.40
C LEU A 417 -9.58 2.31 -9.57
N ALA A 418 -9.28 3.61 -9.49
CA ALA A 418 -9.52 4.53 -10.59
C ALA A 418 -8.78 4.09 -11.87
N HIS A 419 -7.50 3.69 -11.72
CA HIS A 419 -6.70 3.18 -12.83
C HIS A 419 -7.33 1.93 -13.46
N LEU A 420 -7.77 0.96 -12.64
CA LEU A 420 -8.44 -0.24 -13.14
C LEU A 420 -9.72 0.10 -13.92
N VAL A 421 -10.53 1.04 -13.45
CA VAL A 421 -11.76 1.44 -14.16
C VAL A 421 -11.44 2.06 -15.52
N LEU A 422 -10.46 2.97 -15.57
CA LEU A 422 -10.11 3.69 -16.81
C LEU A 422 -9.29 2.86 -17.80
N ALA A 423 -8.63 1.80 -17.35
CA ALA A 423 -7.84 0.89 -18.18
C ALA A 423 -8.68 -0.21 -18.86
N MET A 424 -9.96 -0.32 -18.56
CA MET A 424 -10.80 -1.36 -19.17
C MET A 424 -11.01 -1.14 -20.66
N PRO A 425 -11.00 -2.23 -21.47
CA PRO A 425 -11.01 -2.15 -22.94
C PRO A 425 -12.36 -1.75 -23.53
N ASP A 426 -13.45 -1.88 -22.80
CA ASP A 426 -14.81 -1.58 -23.25
C ASP A 426 -15.74 -1.15 -22.10
N ALA A 427 -16.88 -0.60 -22.46
CA ALA A 427 -17.85 -0.07 -21.50
C ALA A 427 -18.42 -1.13 -20.53
N ALA A 428 -18.58 -2.37 -20.95
CA ALA A 428 -19.13 -3.44 -20.11
C ALA A 428 -18.14 -3.85 -19.01
N THR A 429 -16.86 -4.03 -19.36
CA THR A 429 -15.78 -4.32 -18.41
C THR A 429 -15.48 -3.13 -17.51
N ALA A 430 -15.51 -1.90 -18.02
CA ALA A 430 -15.37 -0.69 -17.23
C ALA A 430 -16.54 -0.52 -16.24
N ALA A 431 -17.76 -0.82 -16.64
CA ALA A 431 -18.93 -0.81 -15.76
C ALA A 431 -18.83 -1.90 -14.67
N PHE A 432 -18.33 -3.10 -15.00
CA PHE A 432 -18.04 -4.14 -14.00
C PHE A 432 -17.03 -3.64 -12.96
N MET A 433 -15.94 -3.04 -13.41
CA MET A 433 -14.87 -2.54 -12.55
C MET A 433 -15.33 -1.35 -11.70
N ALA A 434 -16.19 -0.45 -12.24
CA ALA A 434 -16.78 0.64 -11.48
C ALA A 434 -17.73 0.14 -10.36
N ASP A 435 -18.52 -0.91 -10.62
CA ASP A 435 -19.35 -1.54 -9.59
C ASP A 435 -18.51 -2.24 -8.53
N LEU A 436 -17.44 -2.89 -8.92
CA LEU A 436 -16.48 -3.51 -8.00
C LEU A 436 -15.79 -2.44 -7.15
N ALA A 437 -15.32 -1.34 -7.75
CA ALA A 437 -14.72 -0.21 -7.03
C ALA A 437 -15.71 0.41 -6.01
N GLY A 438 -16.98 0.53 -6.38
CA GLY A 438 -18.04 0.95 -5.48
C GLY A 438 -18.20 0.01 -4.26
N ALA A 439 -18.09 -1.30 -4.48
CA ALA A 439 -18.14 -2.30 -3.41
C ALA A 439 -16.89 -2.30 -2.52
N LEU A 440 -15.70 -2.16 -3.11
CA LEU A 440 -14.40 -2.14 -2.41
C LEU A 440 -14.20 -0.84 -1.62
N GLY A 441 -14.75 0.27 -2.07
CA GLY A 441 -14.73 1.56 -1.36
C GLY A 441 -15.53 1.56 -0.04
N ARG A 442 -16.07 0.41 0.39
CA ARG A 442 -16.84 0.27 1.64
C ARG A 442 -16.01 -0.35 2.76
N ARG A 443 -16.20 0.15 3.98
CA ARG A 443 -15.51 -0.37 5.18
C ARG A 443 -15.95 -1.79 5.55
N ARG A 444 -17.17 -2.19 5.19
CA ARG A 444 -17.72 -3.52 5.40
C ARG A 444 -18.10 -4.13 4.06
N ALA A 445 -17.91 -5.41 3.97
CA ALA A 445 -18.34 -6.15 2.80
C ALA A 445 -19.83 -5.95 2.51
N VAL A 446 -20.20 -5.59 1.30
CA VAL A 446 -21.58 -5.41 0.83
C VAL A 446 -22.37 -6.71 0.92
N ALA A 447 -21.72 -7.82 0.58
CA ALA A 447 -22.28 -9.16 0.61
C ALA A 447 -21.39 -10.09 1.43
N VAL A 448 -22.00 -11.02 2.16
CA VAL A 448 -21.33 -12.07 2.91
C VAL A 448 -21.84 -13.41 2.40
N PRO A 449 -20.98 -14.30 1.93
CA PRO A 449 -21.37 -15.64 1.51
C PRO A 449 -22.04 -16.42 2.65
N PRO A 450 -22.87 -17.41 2.35
CA PRO A 450 -23.42 -18.32 3.37
C PRO A 450 -22.30 -19.08 4.09
N ASN A 451 -22.54 -19.42 5.36
CA ASN A 451 -21.65 -20.29 6.13
C ASN A 451 -21.86 -21.77 5.85
N ASP A 452 -23.10 -22.15 5.44
CA ASP A 452 -23.43 -23.50 5.07
C ASP A 452 -22.83 -23.86 3.70
N GLU A 453 -22.17 -25.01 3.62
CA GLU A 453 -21.42 -25.41 2.43
C GLU A 453 -22.34 -25.66 1.22
N ARG A 454 -23.56 -26.20 1.44
CA ARG A 454 -24.52 -26.42 0.38
C ARG A 454 -25.05 -25.10 -0.20
N GLU A 455 -25.49 -24.19 0.67
CA GLU A 455 -25.95 -22.86 0.25
C GLU A 455 -24.83 -22.10 -0.47
N ARG A 456 -23.58 -22.28 -0.02
CA ARG A 456 -22.39 -21.70 -0.64
C ARG A 456 -22.18 -22.25 -2.06
N GLN A 457 -22.31 -23.55 -2.29
CA GLN A 457 -22.22 -24.16 -3.61
C GLN A 457 -23.38 -23.73 -4.53
N GLU A 458 -24.59 -23.60 -4.01
CA GLU A 458 -25.75 -23.07 -4.73
C GLU A 458 -25.50 -21.62 -5.17
N ALA A 459 -24.94 -20.78 -4.29
CA ALA A 459 -24.57 -19.40 -4.62
C ALA A 459 -23.47 -19.33 -5.69
N VAL A 460 -22.45 -20.19 -5.62
CA VAL A 460 -21.41 -20.29 -6.65
C VAL A 460 -21.97 -20.72 -8.00
N ALA A 461 -22.87 -21.70 -8.01
CA ALA A 461 -23.54 -22.17 -9.23
C ALA A 461 -24.36 -21.04 -9.89
N ALA A 462 -25.08 -20.26 -9.08
CA ALA A 462 -25.86 -19.10 -9.56
C ALA A 462 -24.98 -17.97 -10.12
N LEU A 463 -23.76 -17.80 -9.64
CA LEU A 463 -22.78 -16.85 -10.16
C LEU A 463 -22.05 -17.38 -11.41
N GLY A 464 -22.21 -18.67 -11.74
CA GLY A 464 -21.48 -19.34 -12.81
C GLY A 464 -20.00 -19.61 -12.52
N ARG A 465 -19.43 -19.05 -11.48
CA ARG A 465 -18.04 -19.23 -11.05
C ARG A 465 -17.83 -18.81 -9.59
N ALA A 466 -16.94 -19.51 -8.88
CA ALA A 466 -16.52 -19.18 -7.52
C ALA A 466 -15.65 -17.91 -7.52
N CYS A 467 -16.26 -16.74 -7.33
CA CYS A 467 -15.60 -15.45 -7.51
C CYS A 467 -16.14 -14.39 -6.53
N ASP A 468 -15.29 -13.91 -5.62
CA ASP A 468 -15.66 -12.86 -4.65
C ASP A 468 -15.98 -11.53 -5.36
N ALA A 469 -15.22 -11.17 -6.38
CA ALA A 469 -15.44 -9.94 -7.15
C ALA A 469 -16.82 -9.96 -7.84
N THR A 470 -17.16 -11.06 -8.50
CA THR A 470 -18.47 -11.22 -9.16
C THR A 470 -19.62 -11.18 -8.15
N LEU A 471 -19.45 -11.79 -6.96
CA LEU A 471 -20.43 -11.70 -5.87
C LEU A 471 -20.64 -10.24 -5.43
N ARG A 472 -19.55 -9.47 -5.27
CA ARG A 472 -19.65 -8.04 -4.89
C ARG A 472 -20.39 -7.23 -5.95
N VAL A 473 -20.07 -7.43 -7.23
CA VAL A 473 -20.72 -6.76 -8.35
C VAL A 473 -22.20 -7.16 -8.45
N ALA A 474 -22.53 -8.44 -8.35
CA ALA A 474 -23.89 -8.95 -8.32
C ALA A 474 -24.71 -8.32 -7.17
N ALA A 475 -24.11 -8.20 -5.98
CA ALA A 475 -24.76 -7.59 -4.83
C ALA A 475 -25.03 -6.09 -5.06
N VAL A 476 -24.08 -5.33 -5.61
CA VAL A 476 -24.28 -3.92 -5.97
C VAL A 476 -25.41 -3.79 -7.00
N ARG A 477 -25.41 -4.63 -8.02
CA ARG A 477 -26.41 -4.67 -9.08
C ARG A 477 -27.80 -5.13 -8.63
N GLY A 478 -27.90 -5.81 -7.48
CA GLY A 478 -29.18 -6.33 -6.96
C GLY A 478 -29.53 -7.73 -7.42
N HIS A 479 -28.56 -8.45 -8.01
CA HIS A 479 -28.69 -9.82 -8.55
C HIS A 479 -27.90 -10.83 -7.71
N ALA A 480 -27.74 -10.57 -6.41
CA ALA A 480 -27.04 -11.51 -5.53
C ALA A 480 -27.82 -12.85 -5.44
N PRO A 481 -27.10 -13.99 -5.42
CA PRO A 481 -27.71 -15.29 -5.24
C PRO A 481 -28.52 -15.41 -3.93
N GLU A 482 -29.48 -16.32 -3.92
CA GLU A 482 -30.22 -16.66 -2.71
C GLU A 482 -29.28 -17.21 -1.62
N GLY A 483 -29.59 -16.99 -0.34
CA GLY A 483 -28.73 -17.36 0.79
C GLY A 483 -27.58 -16.36 1.09
N VAL A 484 -27.22 -15.47 0.17
CA VAL A 484 -26.20 -14.44 0.42
C VAL A 484 -26.74 -13.33 1.29
N HIS A 485 -26.05 -13.05 2.40
CA HIS A 485 -26.43 -11.96 3.31
C HIS A 485 -26.00 -10.61 2.75
N ILE A 486 -26.98 -9.76 2.37
CA ILE A 486 -26.76 -8.41 1.86
C ILE A 486 -26.90 -7.37 2.98
N ARG A 487 -25.84 -6.59 3.21
CA ARG A 487 -25.90 -5.42 4.11
C ARG A 487 -26.50 -4.25 3.34
N ARG A 488 -27.78 -3.96 3.57
CA ARG A 488 -28.59 -2.99 2.80
C ARG A 488 -28.00 -1.58 2.78
N GLU A 489 -27.47 -1.11 3.90
CA GLU A 489 -26.86 0.23 4.00
C GLU A 489 -25.57 0.29 3.16
N GLU A 490 -24.65 -0.68 3.33
CA GLU A 490 -23.40 -0.76 2.57
C GLU A 490 -23.67 -0.88 1.06
N ARG A 491 -24.70 -1.66 0.67
CA ARG A 491 -25.11 -1.77 -0.74
C ARG A 491 -25.61 -0.44 -1.30
N ARG A 492 -26.43 0.28 -0.57
CA ARG A 492 -26.96 1.59 -1.02
C ARG A 492 -25.83 2.59 -1.27
N GLU A 493 -24.85 2.63 -0.35
CA GLU A 493 -23.70 3.51 -0.49
C GLU A 493 -22.74 3.04 -1.58
N ALA A 494 -22.51 1.73 -1.73
CA ALA A 494 -21.71 1.17 -2.81
C ALA A 494 -22.29 1.47 -4.19
N LEU A 495 -23.64 1.34 -4.33
CA LEU A 495 -24.35 1.69 -5.56
C LEU A 495 -24.25 3.19 -5.87
N HIS A 496 -24.34 4.04 -4.85
CA HIS A 496 -24.17 5.48 -5.03
C HIS A 496 -22.76 5.82 -5.52
N LEU A 497 -21.73 5.24 -4.90
CA LEU A 497 -20.34 5.42 -5.30
C LEU A 497 -20.09 4.89 -6.72
N ALA A 498 -20.59 3.69 -7.04
CA ALA A 498 -20.47 3.10 -8.38
C ALA A 498 -21.10 3.99 -9.46
N ARG A 499 -22.26 4.61 -9.18
CA ARG A 499 -22.90 5.55 -10.10
C ARG A 499 -22.04 6.80 -10.33
N GLN A 500 -21.48 7.37 -9.28
CA GLN A 500 -20.57 8.52 -9.40
C GLN A 500 -19.31 8.16 -10.21
N VAL A 501 -18.73 6.99 -9.98
CA VAL A 501 -17.58 6.51 -10.76
C VAL A 501 -17.94 6.35 -12.22
N ARG A 502 -19.08 5.74 -12.54
CA ARG A 502 -19.57 5.59 -13.91
C ARG A 502 -19.78 6.94 -14.60
N GLU A 503 -20.46 7.86 -13.94
CA GLU A 503 -20.75 9.20 -14.47
C GLU A 503 -19.46 9.95 -14.81
N LEU A 504 -18.48 9.98 -13.88
CA LEU A 504 -17.21 10.67 -14.07
C LEU A 504 -16.27 9.96 -15.05
N ALA A 505 -16.40 8.64 -15.20
CA ALA A 505 -15.68 7.87 -16.22
C ALA A 505 -16.33 7.96 -17.61
N GLY A 506 -17.49 8.64 -17.76
CA GLY A 506 -18.21 8.75 -19.03
C GLY A 506 -18.93 7.47 -19.45
N LEU A 507 -19.23 6.58 -18.51
CA LEU A 507 -19.93 5.32 -18.76
C LEU A 507 -21.45 5.50 -18.74
N PRO A 508 -22.22 4.66 -19.46
CA PRO A 508 -23.68 4.73 -19.45
C PRO A 508 -24.25 4.66 -18.03
N ALA A 509 -25.18 5.56 -17.74
CA ALA A 509 -25.95 5.48 -16.50
C ALA A 509 -26.82 4.21 -16.53
N ARG A 510 -26.78 3.43 -15.47
CA ARG A 510 -27.74 2.32 -15.32
C ARG A 510 -29.07 2.90 -14.87
N GLU A 511 -30.11 2.78 -15.68
CA GLU A 511 -31.46 3.22 -15.31
C GLU A 511 -31.94 2.50 -14.04
N SER A 512 -32.30 3.29 -13.03
CA SER A 512 -32.95 2.80 -11.82
C SER A 512 -34.39 2.49 -12.16
N GLN A 513 -34.90 1.29 -11.93
CA GLN A 513 -36.28 0.86 -11.98
C GLN A 513 -36.82 0.38 -13.34
N GLN A 514 -36.13 -0.49 -14.04
CA GLN A 514 -36.83 -1.46 -14.86
C GLN A 514 -36.78 -2.83 -14.17
N GLU A 515 -37.93 -3.52 -14.13
CA GLU A 515 -38.05 -4.94 -13.76
C GLU A 515 -36.98 -5.75 -14.52
N PRO A 516 -36.56 -6.90 -14.00
CA PRO A 516 -35.45 -7.68 -14.57
C PRO A 516 -35.77 -8.09 -16.01
N GLN A 517 -35.55 -7.18 -16.96
CA GLN A 517 -35.39 -7.55 -18.35
C GLN A 517 -34.08 -8.32 -18.43
N GLN A 518 -34.13 -9.47 -19.06
CA GLN A 518 -32.95 -10.30 -19.31
C GLN A 518 -31.87 -9.43 -19.92
N GLU A 519 -30.76 -9.24 -19.19
CA GLU A 519 -29.58 -8.57 -19.73
C GLU A 519 -29.17 -9.31 -21.03
N PRO A 520 -28.80 -8.59 -22.10
CA PRO A 520 -28.24 -9.24 -23.29
C PRO A 520 -27.09 -10.18 -22.87
N GLU A 521 -26.97 -11.36 -23.47
CA GLU A 521 -25.94 -12.35 -23.15
C GLU A 521 -24.51 -11.77 -23.11
N SER A 522 -24.24 -10.75 -23.95
CA SER A 522 -22.97 -10.03 -23.97
C SER A 522 -22.68 -9.17 -22.71
N GLU A 523 -23.71 -8.85 -21.90
CA GLU A 523 -23.59 -8.07 -20.65
C GLU A 523 -23.71 -8.94 -19.40
N SER A 524 -23.90 -10.24 -19.55
CA SER A 524 -23.96 -11.16 -18.41
C SER A 524 -22.65 -11.10 -17.59
N LEU A 525 -22.76 -11.17 -16.27
CA LEU A 525 -21.59 -11.19 -15.39
C LEU A 525 -20.63 -12.35 -15.73
N ALA A 526 -21.17 -13.48 -16.16
CA ALA A 526 -20.39 -14.64 -16.55
C ALA A 526 -19.48 -14.39 -17.77
N ALA A 527 -19.95 -13.62 -18.75
CA ALA A 527 -19.18 -13.25 -19.93
C ALA A 527 -18.22 -12.07 -19.69
N THR A 528 -18.65 -11.08 -18.90
CA THR A 528 -17.90 -9.83 -18.67
C THR A 528 -16.76 -10.02 -17.69
N ALA A 529 -16.97 -10.79 -16.60
CA ALA A 529 -15.98 -10.90 -15.52
C ALA A 529 -14.63 -11.45 -16.00
N PRO A 530 -14.50 -12.55 -16.80
CA PRO A 530 -13.20 -13.04 -17.22
C PRO A 530 -12.40 -12.00 -18.02
N ARG A 531 -13.05 -11.27 -18.91
CA ARG A 531 -12.41 -10.20 -19.70
C ARG A 531 -11.94 -9.05 -18.83
N ALA A 532 -12.78 -8.61 -17.87
CA ALA A 532 -12.42 -7.56 -16.92
C ALA A 532 -11.25 -7.99 -16.02
N LEU A 533 -11.19 -9.25 -15.59
CA LEU A 533 -10.11 -9.78 -14.77
C LEU A 533 -8.78 -9.85 -15.53
N THR A 534 -8.79 -10.32 -16.79
CA THR A 534 -7.59 -10.33 -17.65
C THR A 534 -7.09 -8.91 -17.89
N ALA A 535 -7.99 -7.97 -18.21
CA ALA A 535 -7.64 -6.56 -18.39
C ALA A 535 -7.10 -5.93 -17.09
N ALA A 536 -7.65 -6.31 -15.92
CA ALA A 536 -7.18 -5.80 -14.64
C ALA A 536 -5.73 -6.21 -14.34
N VAL A 537 -5.34 -7.47 -14.62
CA VAL A 537 -3.95 -7.90 -14.42
C VAL A 537 -3.01 -7.36 -15.47
N ALA A 538 -3.48 -7.06 -16.69
CA ALA A 538 -2.69 -6.38 -17.70
C ALA A 538 -2.38 -4.93 -17.29
N ALA A 539 -3.36 -4.24 -16.67
CA ALA A 539 -3.21 -2.87 -16.18
C ALA A 539 -2.42 -2.79 -14.85
N ALA A 540 -2.56 -3.80 -13.99
CA ALA A 540 -1.92 -3.86 -12.67
C ALA A 540 -1.38 -5.28 -12.40
N PRO A 541 -0.20 -5.64 -12.94
CA PRO A 541 0.40 -6.97 -12.81
C PRO A 541 0.61 -7.44 -11.39
N GLU A 542 0.78 -6.52 -10.44
CA GLU A 542 0.93 -6.82 -9.02
C GLU A 542 -0.30 -7.48 -8.38
N LEU A 543 -1.48 -7.38 -9.01
CA LEU A 543 -2.71 -8.05 -8.57
C LEU A 543 -2.76 -9.54 -8.97
N ALA A 544 -1.84 -9.99 -9.84
CA ALA A 544 -1.77 -11.35 -10.32
C ALA A 544 -1.06 -12.26 -9.32
N PHE A 545 -1.78 -13.17 -8.71
CA PHE A 545 -1.28 -14.13 -7.73
C PHE A 545 -1.44 -15.56 -8.25
N VAL A 546 -0.47 -16.42 -7.92
CA VAL A 546 -0.52 -17.86 -8.22
C VAL A 546 -0.45 -18.67 -6.95
N ARG A 547 -1.11 -19.83 -6.94
CA ARG A 547 -1.17 -20.71 -5.78
C ARG A 547 0.20 -21.31 -5.47
N ARG A 548 0.56 -21.35 -4.19
CA ARG A 548 1.82 -21.93 -3.73
C ARG A 548 1.73 -23.46 -3.69
N GLU A 549 2.69 -24.15 -4.27
CA GLU A 549 2.70 -25.64 -4.34
C GLU A 549 2.70 -26.30 -2.97
N ARG A 550 3.54 -25.80 -2.05
CA ARG A 550 3.70 -26.37 -0.69
C ARG A 550 2.69 -25.84 0.33
N ARG A 551 2.04 -24.70 0.06
CA ARG A 551 1.10 -24.00 0.95
C ARG A 551 -0.16 -23.64 0.17
N ARG A 552 -0.97 -24.64 -0.19
CA ARG A 552 -2.13 -24.47 -1.07
C ARG A 552 -3.19 -23.48 -0.58
N PHE A 553 -3.17 -23.09 0.68
CA PHE A 553 -4.01 -22.03 1.24
C PHE A 553 -3.43 -20.61 1.02
N ALA A 554 -2.25 -20.50 0.40
CA ALA A 554 -1.58 -19.23 0.13
C ALA A 554 -1.37 -19.03 -1.37
N LEU A 555 -1.41 -17.77 -1.77
CA LEU A 555 -1.16 -17.25 -3.11
C LEU A 555 0.04 -16.31 -3.06
N GLY A 556 0.80 -16.20 -4.15
CA GLY A 556 1.93 -15.28 -4.24
C GLY A 556 2.08 -14.65 -5.61
N ASN A 557 2.57 -13.41 -5.66
CA ASN A 557 2.85 -12.65 -6.90
C ASN A 557 4.35 -12.40 -7.16
N GLY A 558 5.24 -13.09 -6.44
CA GLY A 558 6.69 -12.90 -6.53
C GLY A 558 7.26 -11.91 -5.52
N GLY A 559 6.54 -10.87 -5.16
CA GLY A 559 6.89 -9.91 -4.12
C GLY A 559 6.11 -10.12 -2.82
N GLU A 560 4.93 -10.72 -2.92
CA GLU A 560 3.98 -10.88 -1.83
C GLU A 560 3.40 -12.29 -1.74
N GLU A 561 3.09 -12.71 -0.50
CA GLU A 561 2.31 -13.92 -0.23
C GLU A 561 1.08 -13.54 0.62
N ALA A 562 -0.10 -13.98 0.20
CA ALA A 562 -1.37 -13.75 0.89
C ALA A 562 -2.08 -15.08 1.14
N GLU A 563 -2.62 -15.24 2.34
CA GLU A 563 -3.48 -16.39 2.67
C GLU A 563 -4.91 -16.11 2.22
N ILE A 564 -5.60 -17.13 1.72
CA ILE A 564 -6.98 -17.00 1.28
C ILE A 564 -7.88 -16.80 2.52
N GLY A 565 -8.71 -15.76 2.49
CA GLY A 565 -9.66 -15.45 3.57
C GLY A 565 -10.71 -16.55 3.73
N ARG A 566 -11.15 -16.81 4.96
CA ARG A 566 -12.12 -17.88 5.28
C ARG A 566 -13.46 -17.70 4.59
N ASP A 567 -13.86 -16.45 4.37
CA ASP A 567 -15.14 -16.11 3.73
C ASP A 567 -15.01 -16.01 2.20
N SER A 568 -13.83 -16.29 1.61
CA SER A 568 -13.64 -16.26 0.17
C SER A 568 -14.35 -17.43 -0.51
N LEU A 569 -14.93 -17.15 -1.69
CA LEU A 569 -15.53 -18.15 -2.58
C LEU A 569 -14.49 -18.81 -3.49
N LEU A 570 -13.22 -18.41 -3.44
CA LEU A 570 -12.20 -18.95 -4.35
C LEU A 570 -12.09 -20.46 -4.21
N ALA A 571 -12.27 -21.18 -5.32
CA ALA A 571 -12.21 -22.63 -5.35
C ALA A 571 -10.81 -23.17 -4.98
N GLU A 572 -10.75 -24.35 -4.38
CA GLU A 572 -9.49 -24.96 -3.94
C GLU A 572 -8.59 -25.38 -5.11
N ASP A 573 -9.15 -25.61 -6.28
CA ASP A 573 -8.46 -25.95 -7.52
C ASP A 573 -8.00 -24.74 -8.35
N ALA A 574 -8.43 -23.52 -8.00
CA ALA A 574 -7.99 -22.31 -8.68
C ALA A 574 -6.47 -22.13 -8.52
N GLU A 575 -5.73 -22.21 -9.63
CA GLU A 575 -4.26 -22.13 -9.65
C GLU A 575 -3.74 -20.71 -9.73
N ALA A 576 -4.54 -19.75 -10.23
CA ALA A 576 -4.24 -18.32 -10.24
C ALA A 576 -5.48 -17.51 -9.84
N ALA A 577 -5.25 -16.31 -9.32
CA ALA A 577 -6.29 -15.40 -8.92
C ALA A 577 -5.84 -13.94 -9.01
N VAL A 578 -6.80 -13.04 -9.24
CA VAL A 578 -6.64 -11.60 -9.00
C VAL A 578 -6.97 -11.32 -7.54
N VAL A 579 -6.11 -10.63 -6.82
CA VAL A 579 -6.34 -10.19 -5.44
C VAL A 579 -6.63 -8.69 -5.44
N PHE A 580 -7.90 -8.32 -5.30
CA PHE A 580 -8.34 -6.93 -5.30
C PHE A 580 -8.28 -6.27 -3.92
N ASP A 581 -8.42 -7.05 -2.87
CA ASP A 581 -8.36 -6.54 -1.50
C ASP A 581 -7.69 -7.53 -0.56
N SER A 582 -6.87 -6.99 0.33
CA SER A 582 -6.18 -7.76 1.34
C SER A 582 -5.94 -6.92 2.59
N HIS A 583 -5.81 -7.57 3.73
CA HIS A 583 -5.39 -6.91 4.96
C HIS A 583 -4.32 -7.71 5.68
N SER A 584 -3.44 -7.00 6.38
CA SER A 584 -2.38 -7.61 7.15
C SER A 584 -2.78 -7.79 8.61
N LEU A 585 -2.58 -8.98 9.15
CA LEU A 585 -2.72 -9.29 10.56
C LEU A 585 -1.35 -9.50 11.20
N PRO A 586 -1.17 -9.13 12.48
CA PRO A 586 0.04 -9.49 13.22
C PRO A 586 0.20 -11.01 13.28
N GLY A 587 1.36 -11.53 12.91
CA GLY A 587 1.71 -12.94 13.05
C GLY A 587 1.97 -13.32 14.52
N LYS A 588 2.27 -14.60 14.78
CA LYS A 588 2.58 -15.13 16.12
C LYS A 588 3.93 -14.68 16.70
N GLY A 589 4.51 -13.59 16.20
CA GLY A 589 5.77 -13.01 16.66
C GLY A 589 5.84 -11.53 16.35
N THR A 590 6.81 -10.81 16.93
CA THR A 590 6.98 -9.37 16.71
C THR A 590 7.46 -9.00 15.31
N ARG A 591 7.85 -9.96 14.47
CA ARG A 591 8.43 -9.74 13.15
C ARG A 591 7.58 -10.24 11.98
N ASP A 592 6.64 -11.15 12.21
CA ASP A 592 5.84 -11.73 11.14
C ASP A 592 4.50 -10.99 10.97
N THR A 593 4.15 -10.70 9.74
CA THR A 593 2.82 -10.24 9.33
C THR A 593 2.22 -11.29 8.40
N ARG A 594 0.93 -11.61 8.62
CA ARG A 594 0.14 -12.45 7.72
C ARG A 594 -0.74 -11.53 6.89
N THR A 595 -0.64 -11.62 5.59
CA THR A 595 -1.58 -10.95 4.67
C THR A 595 -2.71 -11.93 4.37
N ILE A 596 -3.94 -11.47 4.51
CA ILE A 596 -5.15 -12.23 4.20
C ILE A 596 -5.85 -11.54 3.04
N ALA A 597 -5.99 -12.25 1.94
CA ALA A 597 -6.77 -11.79 0.79
C ALA A 597 -8.27 -11.95 1.08
N THR A 598 -9.03 -10.89 0.88
CA THR A 598 -10.45 -10.79 1.24
C THR A 598 -11.39 -10.69 0.06
N VAL A 599 -10.90 -10.23 -1.09
CA VAL A 599 -11.65 -10.20 -2.34
C VAL A 599 -10.77 -10.77 -3.46
N LEU A 600 -11.09 -11.99 -3.84
CA LEU A 600 -10.36 -12.73 -4.85
C LEU A 600 -11.26 -13.05 -6.05
N ALA A 601 -10.64 -13.17 -7.20
CA ALA A 601 -11.30 -13.64 -8.42
C ALA A 601 -10.41 -14.67 -9.10
N PRO A 602 -10.91 -15.87 -9.42
CA PRO A 602 -10.13 -16.89 -10.09
C PRO A 602 -9.74 -16.44 -11.49
N LEU A 603 -8.52 -16.76 -11.89
CA LEU A 603 -7.98 -16.49 -13.21
C LEU A 603 -7.39 -17.78 -13.78
N GLU A 604 -7.60 -18.00 -15.07
CA GLU A 604 -6.92 -19.11 -15.74
C GLU A 604 -5.43 -18.75 -15.91
N PRO A 605 -4.51 -19.71 -15.75
CA PRO A 605 -3.08 -19.45 -15.94
C PRO A 605 -2.76 -18.84 -17.31
N ASP A 606 -3.47 -19.25 -18.36
CA ASP A 606 -3.30 -18.71 -19.71
C ASP A 606 -3.66 -17.21 -19.80
N ALA A 607 -4.62 -16.74 -19.00
CA ALA A 607 -4.96 -15.31 -18.95
C ALA A 607 -3.80 -14.45 -18.43
N LEU A 608 -2.90 -14.99 -17.60
CA LEU A 608 -1.67 -14.28 -17.18
C LEU A 608 -0.66 -14.17 -18.34
N ILE A 609 -0.64 -15.17 -19.23
CA ILE A 609 0.19 -15.16 -20.43
C ILE A 609 -0.35 -14.14 -21.43
N ASP A 610 -1.66 -14.15 -21.66
CA ASP A 610 -2.35 -13.24 -22.57
C ASP A 610 -2.27 -11.78 -22.11
N ALA A 611 -2.27 -11.56 -20.80
CA ALA A 611 -2.07 -10.24 -20.18
C ALA A 611 -0.59 -9.77 -20.19
N GLY A 612 0.35 -10.59 -20.68
CA GLY A 612 1.77 -10.25 -20.71
C GLY A 612 2.46 -10.24 -19.34
N VAL A 613 1.85 -10.86 -18.33
CA VAL A 613 2.37 -10.89 -16.95
C VAL A 613 3.35 -12.05 -16.74
N ALA A 614 3.18 -13.13 -17.49
CA ALA A 614 4.07 -14.28 -17.45
C ALA A 614 5.31 -14.06 -18.34
N THR A 615 6.47 -14.43 -17.83
CA THR A 615 7.75 -14.33 -18.55
C THR A 615 8.08 -15.67 -19.19
N PRO A 616 8.32 -15.74 -20.52
CA PRO A 616 8.78 -16.96 -21.15
C PRO A 616 10.26 -17.23 -20.84
N ALA A 617 10.58 -18.50 -20.60
CA ALA A 617 11.96 -18.98 -20.52
C ALA A 617 12.09 -20.26 -21.36
N ILE A 618 13.20 -20.38 -22.09
CA ILE A 618 13.52 -21.59 -22.85
C ILE A 618 14.31 -22.58 -21.98
N ALA A 619 13.97 -23.84 -22.13
CA ALA A 619 14.64 -24.95 -21.47
C ALA A 619 14.75 -26.14 -22.44
N ASP A 620 15.62 -27.10 -22.09
CA ASP A 620 15.76 -28.40 -22.75
C ASP A 620 15.81 -28.28 -24.28
N PRO A 621 16.80 -27.57 -24.86
CA PRO A 621 16.95 -27.51 -26.30
C PRO A 621 17.30 -28.90 -26.84
N GLU A 622 16.59 -29.32 -27.88
CA GLU A 622 16.81 -30.59 -28.57
C GLU A 622 17.00 -30.32 -30.06
N TRP A 623 17.98 -31.02 -30.66
CA TRP A 623 18.13 -31.07 -32.09
C TRP A 623 17.50 -32.36 -32.65
N SER A 624 16.47 -32.28 -33.43
CA SER A 624 15.70 -33.37 -33.99
C SER A 624 15.80 -33.42 -35.53
N ALA A 625 15.20 -34.44 -36.15
CA ALA A 625 15.07 -34.51 -37.61
C ALA A 625 14.25 -33.34 -38.21
N GLU A 626 13.47 -32.67 -37.37
CA GLU A 626 12.67 -31.52 -37.76
C GLU A 626 13.36 -30.19 -37.46
N GLY A 627 14.59 -30.18 -36.97
CA GLY A 627 15.36 -28.99 -36.54
C GLY A 627 15.34 -28.77 -35.04
N LEU A 628 15.57 -27.50 -34.65
CA LEU A 628 15.64 -27.08 -33.25
C LEU A 628 14.26 -27.02 -32.61
N VAL A 629 14.09 -27.73 -31.51
CA VAL A 629 12.89 -27.69 -30.68
C VAL A 629 13.29 -27.38 -29.24
N VAL A 630 12.56 -26.48 -28.59
CA VAL A 630 12.78 -26.13 -27.19
C VAL A 630 11.49 -26.29 -26.40
N ARG A 631 11.62 -26.57 -25.09
CA ARG A 631 10.52 -26.41 -24.16
C ARG A 631 10.51 -24.93 -23.77
N ARG A 632 9.36 -24.26 -23.97
CA ARG A 632 9.13 -22.89 -23.49
C ARG A 632 8.23 -22.96 -22.26
N ASP A 633 8.79 -22.56 -21.12
CA ASP A 633 8.10 -22.47 -19.85
C ASP A 633 7.65 -21.01 -19.61
N TRP A 634 6.37 -20.82 -19.33
CA TRP A 634 5.83 -19.52 -18.96
C TRP A 634 5.85 -19.37 -17.45
N TRP A 635 6.64 -18.44 -16.93
CA TRP A 635 6.88 -18.25 -15.51
C TRP A 635 6.14 -17.05 -14.95
N HIS A 636 5.52 -17.21 -13.76
CA HIS A 636 5.06 -16.11 -12.93
C HIS A 636 5.28 -16.44 -11.46
N ALA A 637 5.81 -15.47 -10.68
CA ALA A 637 6.01 -15.60 -9.24
C ALA A 637 6.76 -16.89 -8.80
N GLY A 638 7.72 -17.34 -9.61
CA GLY A 638 8.52 -18.53 -9.34
C GLY A 638 7.80 -19.86 -9.61
N ARG A 639 6.73 -19.83 -10.39
CA ARG A 639 5.96 -21.01 -10.81
C ARG A 639 5.82 -21.07 -12.33
N VAL A 640 5.92 -22.25 -12.89
CA VAL A 640 5.57 -22.53 -14.29
C VAL A 640 4.05 -22.60 -14.41
N LEU A 641 3.48 -21.76 -15.26
CA LEU A 641 2.04 -21.72 -15.54
C LEU A 641 1.67 -22.69 -16.66
N ARG A 642 2.49 -22.71 -17.71
CA ARG A 642 2.33 -23.55 -18.90
C ARG A 642 3.69 -23.88 -19.49
N SER A 643 3.83 -25.08 -20.04
CA SER A 643 4.95 -25.48 -20.85
C SER A 643 4.45 -25.89 -22.22
N ASP A 644 5.08 -25.40 -23.28
CA ASP A 644 4.83 -25.81 -24.66
C ASP A 644 6.15 -26.12 -25.39
N ARG A 645 6.08 -26.93 -26.45
CA ARG A 645 7.20 -27.15 -27.34
C ARG A 645 7.08 -26.24 -28.54
N THR A 646 8.15 -25.53 -28.86
CA THR A 646 8.15 -24.54 -29.94
C THR A 646 9.48 -24.53 -30.67
N ARG A 647 9.48 -24.09 -31.91
CA ARG A 647 10.67 -23.73 -32.66
C ARG A 647 10.99 -22.28 -32.35
N PRO A 648 12.12 -22.01 -31.69
CA PRO A 648 12.48 -20.64 -31.35
C PRO A 648 13.04 -19.91 -32.58
N ALA A 649 12.94 -18.59 -32.60
CA ALA A 649 13.57 -17.72 -33.56
C ALA A 649 14.31 -16.55 -32.87
N GLY A 650 15.18 -15.86 -33.58
CA GLY A 650 15.91 -14.72 -33.09
C GLY A 650 16.82 -15.04 -31.89
N ALA A 651 16.77 -14.22 -30.86
CA ALA A 651 17.60 -14.38 -29.67
C ALA A 651 17.40 -15.74 -28.98
N ALA A 652 16.14 -16.21 -28.88
CA ALA A 652 15.81 -17.48 -28.26
C ALA A 652 16.41 -18.69 -29.02
N ALA A 653 16.43 -18.63 -30.36
CA ALA A 653 17.10 -19.64 -31.17
C ALA A 653 18.61 -19.63 -30.92
N ARG A 654 19.24 -18.47 -30.94
CA ARG A 654 20.67 -18.32 -30.68
C ARG A 654 21.10 -18.85 -29.31
N GLU A 655 20.33 -18.59 -28.26
CA GLU A 655 20.59 -19.11 -26.92
C GLU A 655 20.48 -20.64 -26.85
N ALA A 656 19.47 -21.22 -27.49
CA ALA A 656 19.27 -22.67 -27.55
C ALA A 656 20.36 -23.35 -28.38
N LEU A 657 20.70 -22.79 -29.54
CA LEU A 657 21.81 -23.29 -30.38
C LEU A 657 23.14 -23.19 -29.67
N ALA A 658 23.42 -22.09 -28.98
CA ALA A 658 24.64 -21.93 -28.17
C ALA A 658 24.77 -23.04 -27.10
N ALA A 659 23.67 -23.42 -26.44
CA ALA A 659 23.65 -24.50 -25.47
C ALA A 659 24.03 -25.85 -26.13
N LEU A 660 23.43 -26.20 -27.25
CA LEU A 660 23.68 -27.43 -27.98
C LEU A 660 25.11 -27.48 -28.55
N ILE A 661 25.62 -26.37 -29.07
CA ILE A 661 27.00 -26.27 -29.59
C ILE A 661 27.98 -26.42 -28.45
N LEU A 662 27.76 -25.77 -27.30
CA LEU A 662 28.66 -25.94 -26.15
C LEU A 662 28.75 -27.37 -25.62
N GLU A 663 27.70 -28.17 -25.79
CA GLU A 663 27.69 -29.58 -25.41
C GLU A 663 28.21 -30.48 -26.54
N ASP A 664 28.69 -29.93 -27.64
CA ASP A 664 29.10 -30.64 -28.86
C ASP A 664 28.01 -31.54 -29.49
N GLN A 665 26.72 -31.22 -29.21
CA GLN A 665 25.58 -31.87 -29.84
C GLN A 665 25.32 -31.36 -31.25
N LEU A 666 25.81 -30.15 -31.52
CA LEU A 666 25.75 -29.51 -32.83
C LEU A 666 27.12 -28.88 -33.16
N LEU A 667 27.53 -28.93 -34.44
CA LEU A 667 28.78 -28.38 -34.94
C LEU A 667 30.04 -28.87 -34.16
N ALA A 668 30.04 -30.13 -33.73
CA ALA A 668 31.18 -30.69 -33.04
C ALA A 668 32.45 -30.62 -33.91
N PRO A 669 33.63 -30.21 -33.34
CA PRO A 669 33.92 -30.01 -31.93
C PRO A 669 33.98 -28.55 -31.51
N ALA A 670 33.12 -27.67 -32.02
CA ALA A 670 33.17 -26.23 -31.77
C ALA A 670 33.04 -25.89 -30.27
N GLY A 671 32.15 -26.59 -29.54
CA GLY A 671 31.94 -26.34 -28.11
C GLY A 671 33.16 -26.66 -27.24
N SER A 672 33.79 -27.84 -27.47
CA SER A 672 34.98 -28.24 -26.75
C SER A 672 36.19 -27.36 -27.10
N ARG A 673 36.32 -26.95 -28.39
CA ARG A 673 37.34 -25.97 -28.79
C ARG A 673 37.17 -24.64 -28.10
N LEU A 674 35.95 -24.08 -28.10
CA LEU A 674 35.64 -22.80 -27.46
C LEU A 674 35.99 -22.83 -25.95
N ARG A 675 35.59 -23.88 -25.24
CA ARG A 675 35.94 -24.03 -23.81
C ARG A 675 37.44 -24.05 -23.61
N ASP A 676 38.18 -24.82 -24.45
CA ASP A 676 39.63 -24.88 -24.37
C ASP A 676 40.31 -23.54 -24.69
N ASP A 677 39.78 -22.80 -25.67
CA ASP A 677 40.31 -21.47 -26.01
C ASP A 677 40.04 -20.42 -24.92
N LEU A 678 38.88 -20.46 -24.28
CA LEU A 678 38.56 -19.59 -23.16
C LEU A 678 39.39 -19.92 -21.92
N ASP A 679 39.62 -21.21 -21.62
CA ASP A 679 40.51 -21.64 -20.54
C ASP A 679 41.96 -21.21 -20.77
N ALA A 680 42.43 -21.31 -22.05
CA ALA A 680 43.73 -20.80 -22.44
C ALA A 680 43.84 -19.29 -22.29
N TRP A 681 42.80 -18.54 -22.73
CA TRP A 681 42.74 -17.11 -22.63
C TRP A 681 42.71 -16.64 -21.15
N ALA A 682 41.92 -17.30 -20.33
CA ALA A 682 41.86 -17.02 -18.89
C ALA A 682 43.23 -17.15 -18.23
N LEU A 683 43.96 -18.23 -18.54
CA LEU A 683 45.30 -18.44 -18.04
C LEU A 683 46.30 -17.42 -18.60
N TYR A 684 46.19 -17.06 -19.87
CA TYR A 684 47.07 -16.09 -20.54
C TYR A 684 46.96 -14.70 -19.90
N LEU A 685 45.71 -14.25 -19.61
CA LEU A 685 45.43 -13.01 -18.86
C LEU A 685 45.95 -13.07 -17.41
N ALA A 686 45.68 -14.18 -16.69
CA ALA A 686 46.13 -14.35 -15.31
C ALA A 686 47.66 -14.33 -15.18
N LEU A 687 48.40 -14.81 -16.19
CA LEU A 687 49.87 -14.75 -16.26
C LEU A 687 50.40 -13.35 -16.65
N GLY A 688 49.51 -12.39 -16.96
CA GLY A 688 49.89 -11.02 -17.28
C GLY A 688 50.47 -10.82 -18.69
N PHE A 689 50.21 -11.73 -19.63
CA PHE A 689 50.65 -11.59 -21.00
C PHE A 689 49.86 -10.57 -21.80
N GLU A 690 48.63 -10.32 -21.39
CA GLU A 690 47.72 -9.32 -21.94
C GLU A 690 46.74 -8.83 -20.89
N GLN A 691 46.03 -7.74 -21.16
CA GLN A 691 44.89 -7.26 -20.33
C GLN A 691 43.60 -7.46 -21.11
N GLY A 692 42.55 -7.92 -20.42
CA GLY A 692 41.23 -8.18 -21.00
C GLY A 692 40.33 -8.90 -20.02
N GLU A 693 39.15 -9.25 -20.48
CA GLU A 693 38.15 -10.02 -19.75
C GLU A 693 37.96 -11.39 -20.41
N VAL A 694 37.56 -12.35 -19.60
CA VAL A 694 37.15 -13.66 -20.10
C VAL A 694 35.64 -13.64 -20.25
N PRO A 695 35.10 -13.72 -21.46
CA PRO A 695 33.65 -13.72 -21.64
C PRO A 695 33.03 -15.04 -21.16
N ASP A 696 31.74 -14.97 -20.75
CA ASP A 696 30.98 -16.21 -20.59
C ASP A 696 30.84 -16.92 -21.94
N ALA A 697 31.05 -18.23 -21.95
CA ALA A 697 31.05 -19.02 -23.16
C ALA A 697 29.74 -19.01 -23.92
N ARG A 698 28.61 -19.06 -23.20
CA ARG A 698 27.25 -19.07 -23.77
C ARG A 698 26.90 -17.71 -24.34
N ASP A 699 27.18 -16.65 -23.59
CA ASP A 699 26.91 -15.28 -24.02
C ASP A 699 27.78 -14.89 -25.22
N TRP A 700 29.05 -15.32 -25.24
CA TRP A 700 29.95 -15.08 -26.36
C TRP A 700 29.43 -15.77 -27.62
N LEU A 701 29.04 -17.04 -27.49
CA LEU A 701 28.55 -17.84 -28.62
C LEU A 701 27.25 -17.32 -29.16
N ALA A 702 26.31 -16.93 -28.29
CA ALA A 702 25.04 -16.32 -28.70
C ALA A 702 25.29 -15.01 -29.49
N ARG A 703 26.22 -14.18 -29.05
CA ARG A 703 26.63 -12.95 -29.77
C ARG A 703 27.35 -13.26 -31.08
N ARG A 704 28.17 -14.30 -31.11
CA ARG A 704 28.86 -14.73 -32.34
C ARG A 704 27.84 -15.19 -33.39
N LEU A 705 26.87 -16.03 -33.00
CA LEU A 705 25.77 -16.45 -33.85
C LEU A 705 24.96 -15.25 -34.36
N GLN A 706 24.73 -14.24 -33.54
CA GLN A 706 24.08 -12.99 -33.98
C GLN A 706 24.91 -12.25 -35.01
N THR A 707 26.22 -12.17 -34.87
CA THR A 707 27.14 -11.52 -35.79
C THR A 707 27.17 -12.25 -37.15
N LEU A 708 27.01 -13.59 -37.14
CA LEU A 708 26.93 -14.43 -38.33
C LEU A 708 25.54 -14.41 -39.00
N GLY A 709 24.57 -13.66 -38.43
CA GLY A 709 23.23 -13.50 -38.96
C GLY A 709 22.28 -14.66 -38.70
N VAL A 710 22.56 -15.50 -37.70
CA VAL A 710 21.71 -16.64 -37.35
C VAL A 710 20.43 -16.14 -36.66
N GLU A 711 19.28 -16.39 -37.23
CA GLU A 711 17.96 -16.06 -36.73
C GLU A 711 17.09 -17.30 -36.45
N SER A 712 17.47 -18.46 -37.06
CA SER A 712 16.74 -19.73 -36.97
C SER A 712 17.69 -20.93 -37.01
N ASP A 713 17.13 -22.13 -36.84
CA ASP A 713 17.85 -23.38 -36.98
C ASP A 713 18.28 -23.66 -38.45
N GLU A 714 17.60 -23.10 -39.44
CA GLU A 714 17.96 -23.22 -40.87
C GLU A 714 19.31 -22.52 -41.14
N ASP A 715 19.61 -21.42 -40.48
CA ASP A 715 20.83 -20.66 -40.72
C ASP A 715 22.06 -21.36 -40.17
N VAL A 716 21.92 -22.14 -39.05
CA VAL A 716 23.05 -22.82 -38.43
C VAL A 716 23.63 -23.97 -39.26
N VAL A 717 22.80 -24.52 -40.15
CA VAL A 717 23.25 -25.61 -41.10
C VAL A 717 24.29 -25.09 -42.11
N LEU A 718 24.38 -23.80 -42.31
CA LEU A 718 25.32 -23.14 -43.20
C LEU A 718 26.68 -22.86 -42.55
N LEU A 719 26.80 -23.07 -41.21
CA LEU A 719 28.02 -22.79 -40.48
C LEU A 719 28.95 -24.00 -40.38
N GLU A 720 30.21 -23.73 -40.33
CA GLU A 720 31.27 -24.71 -39.99
C GLU A 720 31.81 -24.44 -38.58
N PRO A 721 32.42 -25.43 -37.90
CA PRO A 721 33.00 -25.26 -36.57
C PRO A 721 34.05 -24.12 -36.47
N GLU A 722 34.71 -23.85 -37.59
CA GLU A 722 35.72 -22.78 -37.75
C GLU A 722 35.14 -21.37 -37.65
N ASP A 723 33.86 -21.17 -38.05
CA ASP A 723 33.17 -19.90 -37.96
C ASP A 723 32.94 -19.45 -36.49
N LEU A 724 33.00 -20.41 -35.57
CA LEU A 724 32.81 -20.25 -34.14
C LEU A 724 34.13 -20.21 -33.35
N ALA A 725 35.23 -19.99 -34.01
CA ALA A 725 36.54 -19.91 -33.34
C ALA A 725 36.63 -18.63 -32.48
N PHE A 726 37.16 -18.78 -31.26
CA PHE A 726 37.40 -17.67 -30.35
C PHE A 726 38.80 -17.11 -30.56
N GLU A 727 38.92 -15.85 -30.87
CA GLU A 727 40.22 -15.16 -31.04
C GLU A 727 40.76 -14.75 -29.66
N GLY A 728 41.35 -15.70 -28.95
CA GLY A 728 41.99 -15.48 -27.65
C GLY A 728 43.50 -15.34 -27.76
N VAL A 729 44.24 -16.40 -27.28
CA VAL A 729 45.70 -16.42 -27.40
C VAL A 729 46.09 -16.40 -28.88
N PRO A 730 46.95 -15.44 -29.34
CA PRO A 730 47.30 -15.33 -30.75
C PRO A 730 47.83 -16.68 -31.30
N GLU A 731 47.33 -17.08 -32.46
CA GLU A 731 47.57 -18.42 -33.06
C GLU A 731 49.05 -18.75 -33.12
N TRP A 732 49.91 -17.79 -33.53
CA TRP A 732 51.35 -17.95 -33.59
C TRP A 732 52.03 -18.14 -32.22
N LYS A 733 51.36 -17.81 -31.11
CA LYS A 733 51.84 -18.06 -29.73
C LYS A 733 51.19 -19.30 -29.11
N ARG A 734 50.08 -19.79 -29.64
CA ARG A 734 49.20 -20.79 -29.03
C ARG A 734 49.95 -22.10 -28.77
N GLU A 735 50.61 -22.64 -29.76
CA GLU A 735 51.33 -23.92 -29.61
C GLU A 735 52.43 -23.84 -28.56
N ARG A 736 53.22 -22.73 -28.53
CA ARG A 736 54.27 -22.52 -27.56
C ARG A 736 53.69 -22.31 -26.16
N PHE A 737 52.56 -21.64 -26.05
CA PHE A 737 51.85 -21.41 -24.80
C PHE A 737 51.32 -22.72 -24.22
N ASP A 738 50.62 -23.50 -24.99
CA ASP A 738 50.05 -24.79 -24.58
C ASP A 738 51.11 -25.82 -24.19
N ARG A 739 52.24 -25.82 -24.88
CA ARG A 739 53.41 -26.66 -24.53
C ARG A 739 54.01 -26.25 -23.16
N ARG A 740 54.01 -24.92 -22.87
CA ARG A 740 54.57 -24.40 -21.61
C ARG A 740 53.60 -24.50 -20.45
N TYR A 741 52.35 -24.34 -20.72
CA TYR A 741 51.26 -24.33 -19.75
C TYR A 741 50.12 -25.27 -20.19
N PRO A 742 50.42 -26.61 -20.25
CA PRO A 742 49.39 -27.56 -20.66
C PRO A 742 48.27 -27.62 -19.66
N ARG A 743 47.04 -27.67 -20.14
CA ARG A 743 45.83 -27.80 -19.31
C ARG A 743 45.47 -29.27 -19.04
N GLU A 744 46.01 -30.17 -19.85
CA GLU A 744 45.94 -31.61 -19.63
C GLU A 744 47.32 -32.26 -19.80
N VAL A 745 47.59 -33.30 -19.03
CA VAL A 745 48.78 -34.11 -19.16
C VAL A 745 48.41 -35.59 -19.15
N ARG A 746 48.87 -36.34 -20.15
CA ARG A 746 48.65 -37.77 -20.27
C ARG A 746 49.97 -38.51 -20.11
N LEU A 747 49.98 -39.36 -19.10
CA LEU A 747 51.09 -40.30 -18.85
C LEU A 747 50.57 -41.72 -19.03
N SER A 748 51.46 -42.72 -19.09
CA SER A 748 51.03 -44.10 -19.16
C SER A 748 50.10 -44.47 -17.98
N GLY A 749 48.85 -44.77 -18.28
CA GLY A 749 47.85 -45.15 -17.28
C GLY A 749 47.37 -44.02 -16.36
N LEU A 750 47.61 -42.72 -16.69
CA LEU A 750 47.20 -41.59 -15.88
C LEU A 750 46.84 -40.39 -16.78
N HIS A 751 45.64 -39.92 -16.72
CA HIS A 751 45.18 -38.71 -17.37
C HIS A 751 44.84 -37.66 -16.30
N MET A 752 45.36 -36.43 -16.44
CA MET A 752 45.28 -35.37 -15.45
C MET A 752 44.90 -34.07 -16.07
N ARG A 753 44.04 -33.33 -15.40
CA ARG A 753 43.74 -31.91 -15.64
C ARG A 753 44.64 -31.05 -14.79
N ILE A 754 45.10 -29.97 -15.36
CA ILE A 754 46.09 -29.10 -14.72
C ILE A 754 45.42 -27.76 -14.36
N HIS A 755 45.45 -27.47 -13.06
CA HIS A 755 44.92 -26.21 -12.52
C HIS A 755 46.07 -25.30 -12.11
N TYR A 756 46.08 -24.08 -12.60
CA TYR A 756 47.11 -23.06 -12.31
C TYR A 756 46.55 -22.02 -11.31
N ASN A 757 47.17 -21.91 -10.14
CA ASN A 757 46.97 -20.79 -9.23
C ASN A 757 48.14 -19.81 -9.38
N VAL A 758 47.95 -18.81 -10.22
CA VAL A 758 48.99 -17.85 -10.60
C VAL A 758 49.46 -17.02 -9.39
N ALA A 759 48.53 -16.58 -8.54
CA ALA A 759 48.84 -15.78 -7.36
C ALA A 759 49.73 -16.50 -6.36
N ARG A 760 49.58 -17.83 -6.21
CA ARG A 760 50.37 -18.69 -5.30
C ARG A 760 51.51 -19.44 -6.02
N ARG A 761 51.62 -19.27 -7.33
CA ARG A 761 52.52 -20.06 -8.18
C ARG A 761 52.42 -21.56 -7.93
N THR A 762 51.21 -22.08 -7.83
CA THR A 762 50.94 -23.50 -7.59
C THR A 762 50.26 -24.13 -8.77
N VAL A 763 50.74 -25.30 -9.18
CA VAL A 763 50.12 -26.16 -10.20
C VAL A 763 49.56 -27.38 -9.50
N THR A 764 48.25 -27.65 -9.69
CA THR A 764 47.61 -28.87 -9.19
C THR A 764 47.22 -29.75 -10.38
N ALA A 765 47.86 -30.95 -10.44
CA ALA A 765 47.52 -31.96 -11.42
C ALA A 765 46.46 -32.90 -10.82
N GLU A 766 45.23 -32.73 -11.24
CA GLU A 766 44.07 -33.52 -10.78
C GLU A 766 43.86 -34.75 -11.68
N LYS A 767 43.80 -35.94 -11.06
CA LYS A 767 43.49 -37.17 -11.81
C LYS A 767 42.05 -37.14 -12.32
N ILE A 768 41.87 -37.20 -13.64
CA ILE A 768 40.57 -37.36 -14.29
C ILE A 768 40.29 -38.84 -14.52
N ASP A 769 41.26 -39.58 -15.11
CA ASP A 769 41.09 -40.98 -15.52
C ASP A 769 42.41 -41.75 -15.47
N GLY A 770 42.30 -43.06 -15.64
CA GLY A 770 43.45 -43.96 -15.71
C GLY A 770 43.51 -44.95 -14.55
N ASN A 771 44.27 -46.07 -14.76
CA ASN A 771 44.38 -47.21 -13.85
C ASN A 771 45.65 -47.18 -12.99
N ARG A 772 46.53 -46.21 -13.21
CA ARG A 772 47.79 -46.07 -12.46
C ARG A 772 47.50 -45.77 -10.98
N ARG A 773 48.13 -46.60 -10.11
CA ARG A 773 48.00 -46.47 -8.63
C ARG A 773 49.03 -45.53 -8.02
N ASP A 774 50.22 -45.44 -8.60
CA ASP A 774 51.30 -44.59 -8.09
C ASP A 774 51.12 -43.14 -8.50
N ASP A 775 51.54 -42.26 -7.62
CA ASP A 775 51.50 -40.80 -7.88
C ASP A 775 52.60 -40.49 -8.94
N PRO A 776 52.33 -39.47 -9.81
CA PRO A 776 53.33 -39.10 -10.82
C PRO A 776 54.57 -38.51 -10.15
N LYS A 777 55.73 -38.82 -10.71
CA LYS A 777 57.01 -38.25 -10.27
C LYS A 777 57.25 -36.92 -10.98
N ARG A 778 58.07 -36.06 -10.36
CA ARG A 778 58.26 -34.68 -10.85
C ARG A 778 58.86 -34.66 -12.26
N TRP A 779 59.71 -35.59 -12.61
CA TRP A 779 60.38 -35.70 -13.94
C TRP A 779 59.39 -36.20 -15.05
N GLU A 780 58.24 -36.79 -14.69
CA GLU A 780 57.22 -37.21 -15.64
C GLU A 780 56.32 -36.05 -16.05
N LEU A 781 56.34 -34.98 -15.28
CA LEU A 781 55.47 -33.78 -15.47
C LEU A 781 56.24 -32.66 -16.18
N PRO A 782 55.59 -31.75 -16.84
CA PRO A 782 56.20 -30.54 -17.41
C PRO A 782 57.04 -29.78 -16.41
N ALA A 783 58.05 -29.08 -16.91
CA ALA A 783 59.08 -28.49 -16.04
C ALA A 783 58.53 -27.45 -15.03
N TRP A 784 57.54 -26.64 -15.37
CA TRP A 784 56.91 -25.58 -14.56
C TRP A 784 57.89 -24.89 -13.64
N GLN A 785 58.94 -24.31 -14.21
CA GLN A 785 59.98 -23.64 -13.44
C GLN A 785 59.45 -22.55 -12.56
N GLY A 786 59.75 -22.62 -11.25
CA GLY A 786 59.29 -21.64 -10.26
C GLY A 786 57.84 -21.84 -9.75
N TRP A 787 57.21 -22.97 -10.09
CA TRP A 787 55.91 -23.35 -9.59
C TRP A 787 56.01 -24.52 -8.59
N HIS A 788 55.19 -24.48 -7.54
CA HIS A 788 54.94 -25.58 -6.63
C HIS A 788 53.96 -26.57 -7.25
N VAL A 789 54.32 -27.82 -7.38
CA VAL A 789 53.50 -28.82 -8.10
C VAL A 789 52.87 -29.78 -7.12
N ARG A 790 51.55 -29.93 -7.23
CA ARG A 790 50.74 -30.83 -6.42
C ARG A 790 50.04 -31.84 -7.33
N PHE A 791 49.77 -33.02 -6.80
CA PHE A 791 48.93 -34.00 -7.43
C PHE A 791 47.70 -34.26 -6.56
N GLN A 792 46.55 -34.27 -7.18
CA GLN A 792 45.28 -34.52 -6.53
C GLN A 792 44.61 -35.79 -7.08
N ARG A 793 44.23 -36.66 -6.15
CA ARG A 793 43.44 -37.85 -6.43
C ARG A 793 42.23 -37.86 -5.49
N ALA A 794 41.06 -37.64 -6.03
CA ALA A 794 39.85 -37.39 -5.25
C ALA A 794 40.10 -36.29 -4.18
N SER A 795 39.89 -36.56 -2.90
CA SER A 795 40.12 -35.59 -1.81
C SER A 795 41.58 -35.50 -1.33
N ARG A 796 42.47 -36.41 -1.78
CA ARG A 796 43.86 -36.42 -1.35
C ARG A 796 44.73 -35.56 -2.27
N VAL A 797 45.39 -34.57 -1.69
CA VAL A 797 46.37 -33.72 -2.36
C VAL A 797 47.76 -33.98 -1.79
N VAL A 798 48.74 -34.21 -2.64
CA VAL A 798 50.13 -34.47 -2.27
C VAL A 798 51.07 -33.56 -3.05
N ASP A 799 52.20 -33.17 -2.45
CA ASP A 799 53.23 -32.41 -3.13
C ASP A 799 54.08 -33.37 -4.00
N VAL A 800 54.26 -33.01 -5.27
CA VAL A 800 55.08 -33.82 -6.20
C VAL A 800 56.51 -33.35 -6.11
N ARG A 801 57.40 -34.27 -5.60
CA ARG A 801 58.80 -34.01 -5.40
C ARG A 801 59.67 -34.56 -6.54
#